data_43da6d3ed514583ee4d22d60cabc8342
#
_entry.id   43da6d3ed514583ee4d22d60cabc8342
#
_cell.length_a   1.000
_cell.length_b   1.000
_cell.length_c   1.000
_cell.angle_alpha   90.00
_cell.angle_beta   90.00
_cell.angle_gamma   90.00
#
_symmetry.space_group_name_H-M   'P 1'
#
loop_
_entity.id
_entity.type
_entity.pdbx_description
1 polymer ?
#
loop_
_entity_poly.entity_id
_entity_poly.type
_entity_poly.pdbx_seq_one_letter_code
_entity_poly.pdbx_strand_id
1 'polypeptide(L)'
;GAFLHDAGKLLQRGLGSSDALPEQVRNLEGTLCPKAQAGEYYTHKHVLFTELLFHDLEEQGLILPAGLSRRNVRDAAVWHHKPESGPVWGWIVAEADRLASGMDRKAKDAAAERDDDQRTRDFYRRRPLRSILSAVRLGDPAEPEKEGNRFHRPRPADPETIVAAADKHERELPGDYAATTEAFRRDWVALCREVRQTASIFHEGVIGLAERYWWGVPSSTKDEPDVSLLDHSLAVAAFAACLHAHHASRDELCDPAAIKDRSRPKFRLLRGDLSGIQNALFRLGSEQVKGVNRILRARSFLMGQLVEAAGLLIRRRLELPPYVVLMRAGGQLTMLLPERSDIEQTIEAIREEIDEWMATRWAGELALNLGLTEPLAPEAFLRDRIVETLERLRAATEAAKERPLAAFLRKNGPVLRQDYEQGADGHCPACGVRPRKSDFTEDGIARCWACHHEYRLGRRLPKLKQLLWLDGPGDEKALDLFGEVRLRAVVDKDDEYKHRQNVVSGWRPWGAEHVPWPVATRPIANYVPTFDARDLADASKKYRGLEERERSEEAEEPVEIGAIKTMAHIAADAREPDGDRWIGRPLLAVLKADVDNLGQIFGAGLGANRSIGRLVALSRALDWYFTGRLPHLLATRWPDTYTVYAGGDDLLLIGPWRQMPKLAGELRADFGRYCGNNPSLTLSAGIAFVSAREPLNRSADAAEAALEAAKGRPGKDALGILGEVLPWTDPARGLPWLLEKSDWLCARLREDETKTAFAYKLLSFLELKARAEDPVKPDPWAAIWRARYGYFLARTYPPSPAEREARRQPAIWSEFHALMGLDAKGAPPPSKLAI
;
A
#
# COMPACT_ATOMS: atom_id res chain seq x y z
N GLY A 1 24.92 -2.06 12.12
CA GLY A 1 25.02 -1.33 13.39
C GLY A 1 24.07 -0.14 13.43
N ALA A 2 24.15 0.80 12.49
CA ALA A 2 23.29 2.00 12.51
C ALA A 2 21.78 1.70 12.57
N PHE A 3 21.30 0.65 11.91
CA PHE A 3 19.90 0.23 12.00
C PHE A 3 19.51 -0.24 13.41
N LEU A 4 20.44 -0.85 14.15
CA LEU A 4 20.22 -1.40 15.49
C LEU A 4 20.50 -0.40 16.62
N HIS A 5 20.94 0.83 16.33
CA HIS A 5 21.43 1.78 17.32
C HIS A 5 20.45 2.03 18.47
N ASP A 6 19.19 2.10 18.17
CA ASP A 6 18.09 2.38 19.09
C ASP A 6 17.24 1.14 19.46
N ALA A 7 17.64 -0.06 19.04
CA ALA A 7 16.94 -1.31 19.36
C ALA A 7 16.69 -1.48 20.86
N GLY A 8 17.63 -1.01 21.67
CA GLY A 8 17.54 -1.01 23.13
C GLY A 8 16.37 -0.20 23.70
N LYS A 9 15.75 0.71 22.95
CA LYS A 9 14.55 1.44 23.41
C LYS A 9 13.35 0.50 23.60
N LEU A 10 13.16 -0.50 22.69
CA LEU A 10 12.16 -1.54 22.90
C LEU A 10 12.50 -2.39 24.13
N LEU A 11 13.75 -2.87 24.22
CA LEU A 11 14.20 -3.75 25.29
C LEU A 11 14.13 -3.07 26.66
N GLN A 12 14.54 -1.81 26.76
CA GLN A 12 14.45 -1.00 27.97
C GLN A 12 13.00 -0.87 28.45
N ARG A 13 12.07 -0.64 27.54
CA ARG A 13 10.64 -0.53 27.87
C ARG A 13 10.04 -1.86 28.32
N GLY A 14 10.46 -2.97 27.71
CA GLY A 14 10.01 -4.30 28.09
C GLY A 14 10.60 -4.81 29.40
N LEU A 15 11.91 -4.64 29.60
CA LEU A 15 12.62 -5.10 30.79
C LEU A 15 12.51 -4.14 32.00
N GLY A 16 12.28 -2.83 31.76
CA GLY A 16 12.02 -1.82 32.77
C GLY A 16 13.27 -1.21 33.39
N SER A 17 14.07 -1.98 34.11
CA SER A 17 15.26 -1.49 34.84
C SER A 17 16.55 -2.08 34.26
N SER A 18 17.65 -1.32 34.37
CA SER A 18 18.98 -1.85 34.07
C SER A 18 19.41 -2.99 35.00
N ASP A 19 18.73 -3.15 36.15
CA ASP A 19 18.96 -4.27 37.05
C ASP A 19 18.58 -5.63 36.45
N ALA A 20 17.70 -5.62 35.46
CA ALA A 20 17.33 -6.82 34.70
C ALA A 20 18.41 -7.25 33.66
N LEU A 21 19.45 -6.44 33.44
CA LEU A 21 20.57 -6.77 32.55
C LEU A 21 21.60 -7.67 33.24
N PRO A 22 22.29 -8.55 32.46
CA PRO A 22 23.45 -9.29 32.95
C PRO A 22 24.51 -8.34 33.52
N GLU A 23 25.25 -8.80 34.55
CA GLU A 23 26.26 -8.00 35.20
C GLU A 23 27.34 -7.47 34.25
N GLN A 24 27.76 -8.29 33.29
CA GLN A 24 28.73 -7.94 32.26
C GLN A 24 28.25 -6.72 31.43
N VAL A 25 26.96 -6.67 31.09
CA VAL A 25 26.37 -5.56 30.33
C VAL A 25 26.22 -4.32 31.22
N ARG A 26 25.78 -4.48 32.46
CA ARG A 26 25.65 -3.37 33.45
C ARG A 26 26.97 -2.64 33.69
N ASN A 27 28.06 -3.39 33.79
CA ASN A 27 29.40 -2.84 34.05
C ASN A 27 29.92 -1.92 32.92
N LEU A 28 29.25 -1.95 31.71
CA LEU A 28 29.56 -1.06 30.61
C LEU A 28 28.90 0.33 30.74
N GLU A 29 28.08 0.60 31.77
CA GLU A 29 27.33 1.86 31.88
C GLU A 29 28.28 3.07 31.84
N GLY A 30 29.35 3.07 32.62
CA GLY A 30 30.33 4.15 32.63
C GLY A 30 31.09 4.32 31.31
N THR A 31 31.20 3.26 30.52
CA THR A 31 31.91 3.25 29.24
C THR A 31 31.00 3.77 28.09
N LEU A 32 29.78 3.27 27.99
CA LEU A 32 28.90 3.52 26.86
C LEU A 32 27.93 4.69 27.07
N CYS A 33 27.51 4.95 28.28
CA CYS A 33 26.54 5.99 28.58
C CYS A 33 27.20 7.34 28.85
N PRO A 34 26.72 8.45 28.28
CA PRO A 34 27.18 9.79 28.66
C PRO A 34 26.69 10.16 30.06
N LYS A 35 27.51 10.90 30.82
CA LYS A 35 27.12 11.49 32.09
C LYS A 35 26.20 12.70 31.86
N ALA A 36 25.23 12.90 32.74
CA ALA A 36 24.43 14.12 32.78
C ALA A 36 25.32 15.32 33.04
N GLN A 37 24.90 16.53 32.62
CA GLN A 37 25.66 17.77 32.86
C GLN A 37 25.92 18.03 34.35
N ALA A 38 25.01 17.63 35.22
CA ALA A 38 25.19 17.70 36.70
C ALA A 38 26.16 16.65 37.23
N GLY A 39 26.59 15.68 36.42
CA GLY A 39 27.59 14.67 36.80
C GLY A 39 27.14 13.56 37.74
N GLU A 40 25.88 13.57 38.17
CA GLU A 40 25.35 12.68 39.21
C GLU A 40 24.88 11.31 38.70
N TYR A 41 24.46 11.21 37.41
CA TYR A 41 23.92 9.98 36.84
C TYR A 41 24.26 9.84 35.35
N TYR A 42 24.06 8.62 34.81
CA TYR A 42 24.24 8.33 33.40
C TYR A 42 22.91 8.44 32.62
N THR A 43 23.00 9.05 31.44
CA THR A 43 21.86 9.22 30.51
C THR A 43 21.94 8.22 29.35
N HIS A 44 20.90 8.16 28.52
CA HIS A 44 20.84 7.32 27.30
C HIS A 44 21.11 5.83 27.57
N LYS A 45 20.57 5.31 28.67
CA LYS A 45 20.78 3.92 29.12
C LYS A 45 20.30 2.86 28.12
N HIS A 46 19.47 3.23 27.11
CA HIS A 46 19.03 2.28 26.06
C HIS A 46 20.20 1.67 25.30
N VAL A 47 21.38 2.31 25.23
CA VAL A 47 22.56 1.71 24.59
C VAL A 47 23.04 0.42 25.30
N LEU A 48 22.84 0.30 26.61
CA LEU A 48 23.11 -0.94 27.37
C LEU A 48 22.12 -2.06 26.93
N PHE A 49 20.87 -1.69 26.70
CA PHE A 49 19.88 -2.64 26.23
C PHE A 49 20.13 -3.01 24.75
N THR A 50 20.72 -2.12 23.92
CA THR A 50 21.21 -2.49 22.60
C THR A 50 22.36 -3.47 22.68
N GLU A 51 23.28 -3.28 23.63
CA GLU A 51 24.39 -4.21 23.93
C GLU A 51 23.92 -5.62 24.28
N LEU A 52 22.76 -5.74 24.96
CA LEU A 52 22.15 -7.02 25.31
C LEU A 52 21.94 -7.92 24.08
N LEU A 53 21.61 -7.36 22.92
CA LEU A 53 21.43 -8.14 21.69
C LEU A 53 22.70 -8.86 21.26
N PHE A 54 23.85 -8.25 21.46
CA PHE A 54 25.16 -8.82 21.13
C PHE A 54 25.66 -9.79 22.22
N HIS A 55 25.34 -9.51 23.46
CA HIS A 55 25.56 -10.43 24.59
C HIS A 55 24.75 -11.72 24.42
N ASP A 56 23.48 -11.64 24.01
CA ASP A 56 22.63 -12.82 23.73
C ASP A 56 23.26 -13.73 22.65
N LEU A 57 23.89 -13.14 21.64
CA LEU A 57 24.59 -13.92 20.60
C LEU A 57 25.85 -14.56 21.13
N GLU A 58 26.59 -13.87 22.00
CA GLU A 58 27.81 -14.38 22.60
C GLU A 58 27.56 -15.56 23.53
N GLU A 59 26.58 -15.46 24.42
CA GLU A 59 26.12 -16.51 25.29
C GLU A 59 25.74 -17.81 24.56
N GLN A 60 25.21 -17.66 23.35
CA GLN A 60 24.80 -18.79 22.50
C GLN A 60 25.86 -19.21 21.49
N GLY A 61 27.06 -18.64 21.51
CA GLY A 61 28.12 -18.94 20.55
C GLY A 61 27.77 -18.65 19.10
N LEU A 62 26.83 -17.69 18.85
CA LEU A 62 26.39 -17.34 17.53
C LEU A 62 27.30 -16.28 16.91
N ILE A 63 27.52 -16.41 15.61
CA ILE A 63 28.26 -15.44 14.77
C ILE A 63 27.34 -14.80 13.75
N LEU A 64 27.65 -13.58 13.36
CA LEU A 64 26.97 -12.93 12.26
C LEU A 64 27.42 -13.54 10.90
N PRO A 65 26.62 -13.37 9.84
CA PRO A 65 26.97 -13.86 8.51
C PRO A 65 28.35 -13.40 8.01
N ALA A 66 28.90 -14.16 7.07
CA ALA A 66 30.17 -13.80 6.43
C ALA A 66 30.14 -12.37 5.86
N GLY A 67 31.22 -11.62 6.07
CA GLY A 67 31.33 -10.20 5.69
C GLY A 67 30.84 -9.22 6.76
N LEU A 68 30.19 -9.66 7.86
CA LEU A 68 29.78 -8.81 8.98
C LEU A 68 30.63 -9.09 10.22
N SER A 69 31.38 -8.11 10.68
CA SER A 69 32.10 -8.16 11.95
C SER A 69 31.18 -7.85 13.12
N ARG A 70 30.94 -8.80 14.05
CA ARG A 70 30.13 -8.58 15.25
C ARG A 70 30.59 -7.34 16.00
N ARG A 71 31.90 -7.15 16.13
CA ARG A 71 32.49 -6.00 16.82
C ARG A 71 32.13 -4.69 16.12
N ASN A 72 32.31 -4.59 14.81
CA ASN A 72 31.99 -3.36 14.06
C ASN A 72 30.50 -3.05 14.07
N VAL A 73 29.65 -4.06 13.93
CA VAL A 73 28.19 -3.89 13.99
C VAL A 73 27.74 -3.41 15.38
N ARG A 74 28.30 -4.03 16.45
CA ARG A 74 28.07 -3.61 17.82
C ARG A 74 28.55 -2.19 18.08
N ASP A 75 29.79 -1.91 17.73
CA ASP A 75 30.39 -0.58 17.96
C ASP A 75 29.62 0.53 17.25
N ALA A 76 29.18 0.31 16.02
CA ALA A 76 28.30 1.24 15.31
C ALA A 76 26.92 1.41 16.01
N ALA A 77 26.42 0.39 16.70
CA ALA A 77 25.14 0.46 17.36
C ALA A 77 25.18 1.18 18.72
N VAL A 78 26.27 1.04 19.51
CA VAL A 78 26.26 1.44 20.92
C VAL A 78 27.03 2.74 21.22
N TRP A 79 27.89 3.24 20.31
CA TRP A 79 28.73 4.42 20.57
C TRP A 79 28.14 5.76 20.08
N HIS A 80 26.97 5.80 19.50
CA HIS A 80 26.41 7.00 18.87
C HIS A 80 26.11 8.15 19.86
N HIS A 81 25.93 7.89 21.15
CA HIS A 81 25.75 8.93 22.16
C HIS A 81 27.06 9.37 22.85
N LYS A 82 28.14 8.63 22.64
CA LYS A 82 29.48 8.95 23.19
C LYS A 82 30.57 8.70 22.14
N PRO A 83 30.43 9.28 20.93
CA PRO A 83 31.29 8.96 19.79
C PRO A 83 32.75 9.38 19.99
N GLU A 84 33.01 10.38 20.84
CA GLU A 84 34.36 10.86 21.19
C GLU A 84 35.21 9.83 21.95
N SER A 85 34.56 8.88 22.61
CA SER A 85 35.27 7.84 23.39
C SER A 85 35.30 6.50 22.65
N GLY A 86 34.64 6.40 21.49
CA GLY A 86 34.46 5.18 20.72
C GLY A 86 35.15 5.21 19.33
N PRO A 87 34.97 4.15 18.56
CA PRO A 87 35.45 4.11 17.19
C PRO A 87 34.69 5.08 16.29
N VAL A 88 35.24 5.38 15.11
CA VAL A 88 34.69 6.35 14.13
C VAL A 88 33.26 6.06 13.72
N TRP A 89 32.82 4.81 13.74
CA TRP A 89 31.44 4.40 13.47
C TRP A 89 30.42 5.14 14.35
N GLY A 90 30.80 5.47 15.61
CA GLY A 90 29.96 6.26 16.50
C GLY A 90 29.65 7.65 15.96
N TRP A 91 30.62 8.32 15.32
CA TRP A 91 30.39 9.64 14.70
C TRP A 91 29.46 9.58 13.49
N ILE A 92 29.62 8.57 12.63
CA ILE A 92 28.75 8.36 11.47
C ILE A 92 27.30 8.17 11.90
N VAL A 93 27.08 7.29 12.90
CA VAL A 93 25.72 7.01 13.38
C VAL A 93 25.15 8.20 14.15
N ALA A 94 25.95 8.91 14.97
CA ALA A 94 25.51 10.12 15.66
C ALA A 94 25.07 11.23 14.71
N GLU A 95 25.76 11.44 13.59
CA GLU A 95 25.35 12.43 12.60
C GLU A 95 24.13 11.96 11.80
N ALA A 96 24.08 10.68 11.44
CA ALA A 96 22.93 10.09 10.75
C ALA A 96 21.64 10.18 11.59
N ASP A 97 21.72 9.94 12.91
CA ASP A 97 20.59 10.08 13.84
C ASP A 97 20.04 11.52 13.87
N ARG A 98 20.95 12.51 13.91
CA ARG A 98 20.56 13.93 13.85
C ARG A 98 19.84 14.30 12.56
N LEU A 99 20.37 13.84 11.43
CA LEU A 99 19.78 14.09 10.11
C LEU A 99 18.41 13.40 9.94
N ALA A 100 18.29 12.16 10.40
CA ALA A 100 17.03 11.42 10.33
C ALA A 100 15.93 12.09 11.16
N SER A 101 16.28 12.69 12.30
CA SER A 101 15.37 13.45 13.17
C SER A 101 14.97 14.80 12.56
N GLY A 102 15.69 15.29 11.55
CA GLY A 102 15.47 16.60 10.92
C GLY A 102 15.64 17.77 11.89
N MET A 103 16.30 17.54 13.02
CA MET A 103 16.46 18.54 14.07
C MET A 103 17.92 18.99 14.16
N ASP A 104 18.09 20.29 14.02
CA ASP A 104 19.24 20.93 14.61
C ASP A 104 18.93 21.08 16.11
N ARG A 105 19.50 20.20 16.94
CA ARG A 105 19.29 20.25 18.39
C ARG A 105 20.02 21.47 18.96
N LYS A 106 19.43 22.66 18.81
CA LYS A 106 19.85 23.84 19.55
C LYS A 106 19.12 23.87 20.89
N ALA A 107 19.92 23.88 21.96
CA ALA A 107 19.65 24.48 23.28
C ALA A 107 18.33 24.14 24.05
N LYS A 108 17.31 23.54 23.43
CA LYS A 108 16.08 23.12 24.15
C LYS A 108 16.29 21.86 25.01
N ASP A 109 17.29 21.04 24.69
CA ASP A 109 17.55 19.77 25.38
C ASP A 109 18.03 19.98 26.82
N ALA A 110 18.82 21.00 27.10
CA ALA A 110 19.31 21.28 28.44
C ALA A 110 18.22 21.73 29.44
N ALA A 111 17.15 22.33 28.92
CA ALA A 111 16.00 22.71 29.79
C ALA A 111 15.01 21.53 29.96
N ALA A 112 14.84 20.70 28.90
CA ALA A 112 13.97 19.53 28.92
C ALA A 112 14.56 18.38 29.75
N GLU A 113 15.89 18.25 29.85
CA GLU A 113 16.54 17.25 30.70
C GLU A 113 16.28 17.48 32.19
N ARG A 114 16.14 18.75 32.64
CA ARG A 114 15.84 19.09 34.05
C ARG A 114 14.40 18.76 34.45
N ASP A 115 13.48 18.75 33.51
CA ASP A 115 12.05 18.46 33.75
C ASP A 115 11.74 16.96 33.78
N ASP A 116 12.63 16.12 33.24
CA ASP A 116 12.46 14.67 33.13
C ASP A 116 12.79 13.94 34.46
N ASP A 117 13.55 14.55 35.37
CA ASP A 117 13.93 13.97 36.68
C ASP A 117 12.76 13.93 37.70
N GLN A 118 11.69 14.71 37.44
CA GLN A 118 10.48 14.72 38.28
C GLN A 118 9.34 13.84 37.77
N ARG A 119 9.44 13.29 36.53
CA ARG A 119 8.46 12.37 35.97
C ARG A 119 8.72 10.96 36.50
N THR A 120 7.67 10.27 36.93
CA THR A 120 7.71 8.90 37.45
C THR A 120 8.61 8.00 36.59
N ARG A 121 9.50 7.19 37.24
CA ARG A 121 10.48 6.29 36.59
C ARG A 121 9.95 5.39 35.45
N ASP A 122 8.64 5.26 35.31
CA ASP A 122 7.95 4.41 34.33
C ASP A 122 7.25 5.18 33.20
N PHE A 123 7.40 6.50 33.10
CA PHE A 123 6.68 7.33 32.11
C PHE A 123 6.91 6.84 30.68
N TYR A 124 8.14 6.53 30.29
CA TYR A 124 8.48 6.08 28.93
C TYR A 124 7.86 4.73 28.55
N ARG A 125 7.51 3.88 29.55
CA ARG A 125 6.84 2.57 29.34
C ARG A 125 5.34 2.70 29.09
N ARG A 126 4.76 3.85 29.41
CA ARG A 126 3.32 4.12 29.29
C ARG A 126 2.98 5.06 28.15
N ARG A 127 3.98 5.44 27.32
CA ARG A 127 3.75 6.33 26.18
C ARG A 127 3.57 5.52 24.90
N PRO A 128 2.35 5.53 24.28
CA PRO A 128 2.08 4.84 23.02
C PRO A 128 2.63 5.62 21.82
N LEU A 129 2.78 4.95 20.70
CA LEU A 129 3.03 5.61 19.41
C LEU A 129 1.74 6.28 18.93
N ARG A 130 1.78 7.59 18.67
CA ARG A 130 0.69 8.29 17.98
C ARG A 130 0.75 7.96 16.49
N SER A 131 -0.40 7.63 15.90
CA SER A 131 -0.47 7.38 14.47
C SER A 131 -0.06 8.63 13.69
N ILE A 132 0.86 8.48 12.76
CA ILE A 132 1.30 9.57 11.86
C ILE A 132 0.13 10.11 11.02
N LEU A 133 -0.86 9.27 10.70
CA LEU A 133 -2.07 9.67 9.97
C LEU A 133 -2.91 10.67 10.78
N SER A 134 -2.84 10.63 12.11
CA SER A 134 -3.48 11.63 12.99
C SER A 134 -2.78 12.99 12.97
N ALA A 135 -1.54 13.07 12.48
CA ALA A 135 -0.77 14.32 12.41
C ALA A 135 -0.99 15.09 11.10
N VAL A 136 -1.58 14.47 10.08
CA VAL A 136 -1.81 15.10 8.78
C VAL A 136 -2.88 16.17 8.89
N ARG A 137 -2.61 17.39 8.33
CA ARG A 137 -3.54 18.51 8.25
C ARG A 137 -3.47 19.16 6.88
N LEU A 138 -4.63 19.28 6.24
CA LEU A 138 -4.82 20.06 5.01
C LEU A 138 -5.85 21.15 5.34
N GLY A 139 -5.47 22.43 5.31
CA GLY A 139 -6.32 23.56 5.65
C GLY A 139 -5.66 24.57 6.59
N ASP A 140 -6.45 25.46 7.20
CA ASP A 140 -5.93 26.52 8.06
C ASP A 140 -5.29 25.94 9.33
N PRO A 141 -4.00 26.22 9.59
CA PRO A 141 -3.31 25.76 10.80
C PRO A 141 -3.89 26.31 12.11
N ALA A 142 -4.77 27.34 12.04
CA ALA A 142 -5.44 27.94 13.18
C ALA A 142 -6.66 27.13 13.71
N GLU A 143 -7.12 26.09 13.02
CA GLU A 143 -8.17 25.22 13.60
C GLU A 143 -7.61 24.41 14.77
N PRO A 144 -8.25 24.43 15.96
CA PRO A 144 -7.79 23.67 17.11
C PRO A 144 -7.81 22.18 16.83
N GLU A 145 -6.85 21.44 17.39
CA GLU A 145 -6.82 19.97 17.35
C GLU A 145 -8.17 19.41 17.83
N LYS A 146 -9.01 19.04 16.86
CA LYS A 146 -10.21 18.28 17.17
C LYS A 146 -9.83 16.84 17.53
N GLU A 147 -10.59 16.25 18.44
CA GLU A 147 -10.55 14.87 18.94
C GLU A 147 -10.24 13.81 17.86
N GLY A 148 -8.99 13.65 17.47
CA GLY A 148 -8.61 12.75 16.37
C GLY A 148 -7.35 11.95 16.59
N ASN A 149 -6.67 12.12 17.73
CA ASN A 149 -5.46 11.37 17.98
C ASN A 149 -5.77 9.88 18.15
N ARG A 150 -4.98 9.05 17.46
CA ARG A 150 -5.03 7.58 17.52
C ARG A 150 -3.66 7.05 17.90
N PHE A 151 -3.65 5.92 18.57
CA PHE A 151 -2.45 5.36 19.19
C PHE A 151 -2.29 3.90 18.82
N HIS A 152 -1.06 3.51 18.54
CA HIS A 152 -0.68 2.13 18.30
C HIS A 152 -0.09 1.51 19.57
N ARG A 153 -0.34 0.22 19.74
CA ARG A 153 0.27 -0.61 20.78
C ARG A 153 1.51 -1.31 20.22
N PRO A 154 2.56 -1.52 21.03
CA PRO A 154 3.77 -2.23 20.61
C PRO A 154 3.50 -3.75 20.55
N ARG A 155 2.86 -4.18 19.49
CA ARG A 155 2.49 -5.58 19.20
C ARG A 155 3.04 -5.98 17.84
N PRO A 156 3.22 -7.29 17.56
CA PRO A 156 3.57 -7.75 16.23
C PRO A 156 2.61 -7.21 15.17
N ALA A 157 3.16 -6.78 14.03
CA ALA A 157 2.36 -6.24 12.94
C ALA A 157 1.50 -7.33 12.29
N ASP A 158 0.21 -7.06 12.20
CA ASP A 158 -0.77 -7.84 11.46
C ASP A 158 -1.93 -6.92 10.97
N PRO A 159 -2.84 -7.40 10.11
CA PRO A 159 -3.90 -6.56 9.54
C PRO A 159 -4.84 -5.89 10.54
N GLU A 160 -4.94 -6.40 11.77
CA GLU A 160 -5.79 -5.84 12.82
C GLU A 160 -5.01 -4.90 13.73
N THR A 161 -3.81 -5.31 14.15
CA THR A 161 -2.98 -4.53 15.08
C THR A 161 -2.50 -3.21 14.50
N ILE A 162 -2.37 -3.10 13.16
CA ILE A 162 -1.98 -1.84 12.50
C ILE A 162 -3.08 -0.77 12.53
N VAL A 163 -4.32 -1.09 12.94
CA VAL A 163 -5.40 -0.11 13.13
C VAL A 163 -5.23 0.57 14.49
N ALA A 164 -5.01 1.88 14.48
CA ALA A 164 -4.79 2.66 15.69
C ALA A 164 -6.09 2.87 16.49
N ALA A 165 -6.00 2.80 17.82
CA ALA A 165 -7.12 3.00 18.75
C ALA A 165 -7.20 4.45 19.26
N ALA A 166 -8.40 4.87 19.72
CA ALA A 166 -8.58 6.15 20.39
C ALA A 166 -8.00 6.16 21.80
N ASP A 167 -8.06 5.00 22.48
CA ASP A 167 -7.48 4.84 23.82
C ASP A 167 -5.95 4.69 23.75
N LYS A 168 -5.25 5.31 24.68
CA LYS A 168 -3.80 5.19 24.83
C LYS A 168 -3.36 3.86 25.45
N HIS A 169 -4.28 3.13 26.08
CA HIS A 169 -4.00 1.85 26.75
C HIS A 169 -2.79 1.89 27.71
N GLU A 170 -2.60 3.00 28.42
CA GLU A 170 -1.40 3.26 29.23
C GLU A 170 -1.12 2.19 30.31
N ARG A 171 -2.16 1.49 30.76
CA ARG A 171 -2.06 0.43 31.78
C ARG A 171 -1.53 -0.88 31.20
N GLU A 172 -1.91 -1.19 29.96
CA GLU A 172 -1.55 -2.43 29.25
C GLU A 172 -0.20 -2.34 28.58
N LEU A 173 0.26 -1.13 28.22
CA LEU A 173 1.52 -0.93 27.51
C LEU A 173 2.73 -1.63 28.11
N PRO A 174 2.97 -1.60 29.45
CA PRO A 174 4.13 -2.30 30.01
C PRO A 174 4.12 -3.81 29.73
N GLY A 175 2.93 -4.44 29.73
CA GLY A 175 2.77 -5.85 29.39
C GLY A 175 2.99 -6.11 27.88
N ASP A 176 2.47 -5.26 27.01
CA ASP A 176 2.70 -5.35 25.58
C ASP A 176 4.19 -5.18 25.23
N TYR A 177 4.88 -4.22 25.84
CA TYR A 177 6.33 -4.06 25.68
C TYR A 177 7.12 -5.28 26.14
N ALA A 178 6.76 -5.87 27.29
CA ALA A 178 7.43 -7.07 27.80
C ALA A 178 7.27 -8.25 26.82
N ALA A 179 6.04 -8.55 26.39
CA ALA A 179 5.75 -9.63 25.45
C ALA A 179 6.45 -9.42 24.09
N THR A 180 6.42 -8.19 23.57
CA THR A 180 7.06 -7.86 22.29
C THR A 180 8.58 -7.95 22.39
N THR A 181 9.18 -7.55 23.51
CA THR A 181 10.61 -7.67 23.76
C THR A 181 11.06 -9.13 23.80
N GLU A 182 10.33 -10.00 24.49
CA GLU A 182 10.62 -11.43 24.56
C GLU A 182 10.53 -12.07 23.16
N ALA A 183 9.46 -11.79 22.43
CA ALA A 183 9.28 -12.31 21.08
C ALA A 183 10.37 -11.81 20.12
N PHE A 184 10.71 -10.53 20.18
CA PHE A 184 11.78 -9.94 19.35
C PHE A 184 13.14 -10.58 19.65
N ARG A 185 13.54 -10.73 20.93
CA ARG A 185 14.83 -11.36 21.30
C ARG A 185 14.91 -12.81 20.83
N ARG A 186 13.83 -13.58 21.01
CA ARG A 186 13.77 -14.97 20.50
C ARG A 186 13.96 -15.03 18.98
N ASP A 187 13.25 -14.18 18.24
CA ASP A 187 13.30 -14.18 16.78
C ASP A 187 14.61 -13.55 16.24
N TRP A 188 15.24 -12.64 17.00
CA TRP A 188 16.59 -12.14 16.71
C TRP A 188 17.64 -13.26 16.77
N VAL A 189 17.62 -14.05 17.83
CA VAL A 189 18.50 -15.20 17.97
C VAL A 189 18.25 -16.25 16.88
N ALA A 190 16.98 -16.48 16.55
CA ALA A 190 16.60 -17.39 15.46
C ALA A 190 17.13 -16.90 14.11
N LEU A 191 17.00 -15.62 13.79
CA LEU A 191 17.56 -15.01 12.58
C LEU A 191 19.06 -15.23 12.49
N CYS A 192 19.82 -14.93 13.57
CA CYS A 192 21.27 -15.11 13.60
C CYS A 192 21.71 -16.58 13.50
N ARG A 193 20.88 -17.52 13.93
CA ARG A 193 21.13 -18.96 13.82
C ARG A 193 20.89 -19.46 12.38
N GLU A 194 19.83 -19.00 11.74
CA GLU A 194 19.38 -19.52 10.42
C GLU A 194 20.11 -18.85 9.26
N VAL A 195 20.42 -17.55 9.35
CA VAL A 195 20.99 -16.77 8.24
C VAL A 195 22.47 -16.54 8.48
N ARG A 196 23.29 -17.54 8.11
CA ARG A 196 24.75 -17.46 8.28
C ARG A 196 25.52 -17.22 6.98
N GLN A 197 24.87 -17.39 5.82
CA GLN A 197 25.56 -17.51 4.52
C GLN A 197 25.77 -16.16 3.83
N THR A 198 24.82 -15.22 3.90
CA THR A 198 24.88 -13.95 3.17
C THR A 198 24.47 -12.77 4.03
N ALA A 199 25.27 -11.72 4.00
CA ALA A 199 24.94 -10.45 4.67
C ALA A 199 23.67 -9.81 4.10
N SER A 200 23.41 -9.95 2.79
CA SER A 200 22.23 -9.35 2.14
C SER A 200 20.93 -9.87 2.72
N ILE A 201 20.77 -11.19 2.83
CA ILE A 201 19.57 -11.81 3.43
C ILE A 201 19.45 -11.48 4.92
N PHE A 202 20.56 -11.38 5.63
CA PHE A 202 20.56 -10.98 7.02
C PHE A 202 20.01 -9.56 7.20
N HIS A 203 20.43 -8.61 6.36
CA HIS A 203 19.88 -7.24 6.38
C HIS A 203 18.38 -7.22 6.15
N GLU A 204 17.87 -7.97 5.17
CA GLU A 204 16.42 -8.08 4.91
C GLU A 204 15.70 -8.74 6.10
N GLY A 205 16.29 -9.76 6.71
CA GLY A 205 15.75 -10.40 7.92
C GLY A 205 15.66 -9.44 9.10
N VAL A 206 16.67 -8.62 9.32
CA VAL A 206 16.69 -7.58 10.38
C VAL A 206 15.61 -6.53 10.13
N ILE A 207 15.43 -6.07 8.87
CA ILE A 207 14.34 -5.16 8.50
C ILE A 207 12.98 -5.83 8.80
N GLY A 208 12.80 -7.09 8.38
CA GLY A 208 11.56 -7.82 8.63
C GLY A 208 11.23 -8.01 10.11
N LEU A 209 12.24 -8.24 10.96
CA LEU A 209 12.03 -8.25 12.41
C LEU A 209 11.58 -6.88 12.94
N ALA A 210 12.20 -5.80 12.46
CA ALA A 210 11.82 -4.46 12.84
C ALA A 210 10.41 -4.09 12.31
N GLU A 211 10.07 -4.45 11.08
CA GLU A 211 8.71 -4.31 10.53
C GLU A 211 7.69 -5.02 11.41
N ARG A 212 8.02 -6.18 11.94
CA ARG A 212 7.13 -6.95 12.79
C ARG A 212 6.99 -6.38 14.21
N TYR A 213 8.06 -5.89 14.83
CA TYR A 213 8.10 -5.58 16.26
C TYR A 213 8.31 -4.10 16.62
N TRP A 214 8.91 -3.27 15.72
CA TRP A 214 9.28 -1.89 16.05
C TRP A 214 8.32 -0.86 15.49
N TRP A 215 7.43 -1.25 14.59
CA TRP A 215 6.50 -0.35 13.89
C TRP A 215 5.56 0.41 14.85
N GLY A 216 5.14 -0.22 15.96
CA GLY A 216 4.26 0.35 17.00
C GLY A 216 4.98 0.93 18.20
N VAL A 217 6.32 1.02 18.16
CA VAL A 217 7.17 1.52 19.25
C VAL A 217 7.63 2.94 18.91
N PRO A 218 7.36 3.97 19.74
CA PRO A 218 7.83 5.33 19.45
C PRO A 218 9.35 5.43 19.55
N SER A 219 9.98 6.12 18.58
CA SER A 219 11.43 6.37 18.59
C SER A 219 11.84 7.37 19.67
N SER A 220 10.96 8.36 19.97
CA SER A 220 11.14 9.34 21.05
C SER A 220 9.92 9.37 21.95
N THR A 221 10.13 9.61 23.25
CA THR A 221 9.05 9.85 24.23
C THR A 221 9.06 11.29 24.75
N LYS A 222 10.07 12.07 24.38
CA LYS A 222 10.24 13.47 24.79
C LYS A 222 9.47 14.43 23.87
N ASP A 223 9.50 14.16 22.56
CA ASP A 223 8.79 14.91 21.54
C ASP A 223 7.41 14.26 21.23
N GLU A 224 6.74 14.76 20.19
CA GLU A 224 5.57 14.10 19.60
C GLU A 224 5.93 12.66 19.19
N PRO A 225 5.33 11.64 19.83
CA PRO A 225 5.69 10.24 19.63
C PRO A 225 5.01 9.67 18.37
N ASP A 226 5.20 10.30 17.20
CA ASP A 226 4.53 9.98 15.92
C ASP A 226 5.44 9.30 14.88
N VAL A 227 6.71 9.12 15.21
CA VAL A 227 7.66 8.33 14.41
C VAL A 227 7.97 7.04 15.11
N SER A 228 7.79 5.92 14.42
CA SER A 228 8.12 4.60 14.98
C SER A 228 9.64 4.38 15.08
N LEU A 229 10.02 3.46 15.93
CA LEU A 229 11.42 3.00 16.03
C LEU A 229 11.89 2.40 14.70
N LEU A 230 11.02 1.72 13.97
CA LEU A 230 11.29 1.20 12.62
C LEU A 230 11.64 2.34 11.64
N ASP A 231 10.75 3.32 11.48
CA ASP A 231 10.89 4.38 10.48
C ASP A 231 12.10 5.28 10.77
N HIS A 232 12.34 5.55 12.06
CA HIS A 232 13.54 6.28 12.48
C HIS A 232 14.81 5.49 12.19
N SER A 233 14.88 4.21 12.58
CA SER A 233 16.05 3.36 12.35
C SER A 233 16.35 3.14 10.87
N LEU A 234 15.34 3.05 10.01
CA LEU A 234 15.50 3.01 8.55
C LEU A 234 16.17 4.29 8.03
N ALA A 235 15.66 5.45 8.44
CA ALA A 235 16.24 6.74 8.03
C ALA A 235 17.69 6.89 8.52
N VAL A 236 17.97 6.56 9.80
CA VAL A 236 19.33 6.59 10.36
C VAL A 236 20.27 5.67 9.59
N ALA A 237 19.84 4.45 9.29
CA ALA A 237 20.66 3.49 8.56
C ALA A 237 20.93 3.95 7.11
N ALA A 238 19.95 4.60 6.45
CA ALA A 238 20.13 5.18 5.12
C ALA A 238 21.17 6.30 5.13
N PHE A 239 21.04 7.27 6.03
CA PHE A 239 22.02 8.34 6.18
C PHE A 239 23.41 7.80 6.53
N ALA A 240 23.50 6.87 7.48
CA ALA A 240 24.78 6.27 7.89
C ALA A 240 25.47 5.53 6.73
N ALA A 241 24.72 4.75 5.95
CA ALA A 241 25.25 4.05 4.77
C ALA A 241 25.79 5.02 3.73
N CYS A 242 25.07 6.11 3.46
CA CYS A 242 25.50 7.12 2.50
C CYS A 242 26.68 7.94 3.02
N LEU A 243 26.71 8.34 4.30
CA LEU A 243 27.86 9.01 4.90
C LEU A 243 29.11 8.12 4.84
N HIS A 244 28.96 6.84 5.21
CA HIS A 244 30.07 5.89 5.11
C HIS A 244 30.60 5.80 3.67
N ALA A 245 29.73 5.56 2.69
CA ALA A 245 30.14 5.41 1.30
C ALA A 245 30.76 6.70 0.72
N HIS A 246 30.24 7.87 1.10
CA HIS A 246 30.78 9.17 0.70
C HIS A 246 32.20 9.40 1.25
N HIS A 247 32.39 9.21 2.57
CA HIS A 247 33.66 9.45 3.22
C HIS A 247 34.71 8.36 2.90
N ALA A 248 34.27 7.10 2.71
CA ALA A 248 35.15 6.02 2.25
C ALA A 248 35.75 6.31 0.86
N SER A 249 34.95 6.85 -0.06
CA SER A 249 35.42 7.19 -1.41
C SER A 249 36.42 8.35 -1.45
N ARG A 250 36.66 9.02 -0.32
CA ARG A 250 37.57 10.20 -0.16
C ARG A 250 38.67 9.99 0.87
N ASP A 251 38.77 8.79 1.45
CA ASP A 251 39.70 8.49 2.57
C ASP A 251 39.47 9.36 3.83
N GLU A 252 38.25 9.86 4.04
CA GLU A 252 37.89 10.78 5.12
C GLU A 252 37.13 10.03 6.29
N LEU A 253 37.09 8.70 6.28
CA LEU A 253 36.33 7.93 7.30
C LEU A 253 36.79 8.21 8.73
N CYS A 254 38.08 8.51 8.94
CA CYS A 254 38.64 8.76 10.26
C CYS A 254 38.64 10.25 10.66
N ASP A 255 37.98 11.12 9.89
CA ASP A 255 37.88 12.56 10.17
C ASP A 255 36.52 12.98 10.71
N PRO A 256 36.35 13.13 12.05
CA PRO A 256 35.09 13.59 12.62
C PRO A 256 34.67 15.00 12.20
N ALA A 257 35.62 15.85 11.80
CA ALA A 257 35.30 17.20 11.32
C ALA A 257 34.64 17.16 9.94
N ALA A 258 35.18 16.34 9.02
CA ALA A 258 34.58 16.09 7.72
C ALA A 258 33.20 15.45 7.85
N ILE A 259 33.00 14.45 8.76
CA ILE A 259 31.72 13.79 9.01
C ILE A 259 30.66 14.81 9.46
N LYS A 260 31.00 15.72 10.37
CA LYS A 260 30.11 16.74 10.93
C LYS A 260 29.88 17.96 10.03
N ASP A 261 30.69 18.16 8.99
CA ASP A 261 30.52 19.27 8.07
C ASP A 261 29.21 19.11 7.29
N ARG A 262 28.25 19.98 7.55
CA ARG A 262 26.91 19.97 6.93
C ARG A 262 26.80 20.85 5.70
N SER A 263 27.80 21.62 5.37
CA SER A 263 27.82 22.51 4.20
C SER A 263 28.19 21.80 2.91
N ARG A 264 29.02 20.74 3.00
CA ARG A 264 29.47 19.95 1.84
C ARG A 264 28.39 19.00 1.35
N PRO A 265 28.15 18.91 0.03
CA PRO A 265 27.27 17.91 -0.55
C PRO A 265 27.76 16.49 -0.26
N LYS A 266 26.90 15.65 0.32
CA LYS A 266 27.19 14.25 0.69
C LYS A 266 26.16 13.26 0.19
N PHE A 267 25.02 13.77 -0.30
CA PHE A 267 23.88 12.96 -0.64
C PHE A 267 23.29 13.31 -2.00
N ARG A 268 22.56 12.38 -2.56
CA ARG A 268 21.62 12.54 -3.66
C ARG A 268 20.30 11.86 -3.30
N LEU A 269 19.19 12.35 -3.81
CA LEU A 269 17.93 11.63 -3.81
C LEU A 269 17.65 11.12 -5.22
N LEU A 270 17.21 9.86 -5.30
CA LEU A 270 16.76 9.26 -6.54
C LEU A 270 15.30 8.82 -6.36
N ARG A 271 14.46 9.12 -7.37
CA ARG A 271 13.13 8.57 -7.48
C ARG A 271 12.98 7.80 -8.78
N GLY A 272 12.52 6.55 -8.67
CA GLY A 272 12.02 5.75 -9.78
C GLY A 272 10.50 5.88 -9.83
N ASP A 273 9.94 6.11 -11.02
CA ASP A 273 8.49 6.21 -11.26
C ASP A 273 8.11 5.41 -12.50
N LEU A 274 7.26 4.41 -12.33
CA LEU A 274 6.81 3.54 -13.40
C LEU A 274 5.62 4.17 -14.11
N SER A 275 5.80 4.58 -15.36
CA SER A 275 4.76 5.16 -16.21
C SER A 275 4.15 4.13 -17.15
N GLY A 276 2.88 4.31 -17.53
CA GLY A 276 2.16 3.43 -18.45
C GLY A 276 1.44 2.26 -17.77
N ILE A 277 1.37 2.23 -16.44
CA ILE A 277 0.80 1.12 -15.65
C ILE A 277 -0.61 0.76 -16.12
N GLN A 278 -1.52 1.72 -16.21
CA GLN A 278 -2.91 1.46 -16.59
C GLN A 278 -3.03 0.86 -18.01
N ASN A 279 -2.35 1.46 -18.99
CA ASN A 279 -2.31 0.95 -20.34
C ASN A 279 -1.75 -0.48 -20.40
N ALA A 280 -0.65 -0.73 -19.69
CA ALA A 280 -0.03 -2.04 -19.64
C ALA A 280 -0.92 -3.08 -18.95
N LEU A 281 -1.59 -2.73 -17.84
CA LEU A 281 -2.49 -3.62 -17.12
C LEU A 281 -3.67 -4.06 -17.97
N PHE A 282 -4.33 -3.11 -18.65
CA PHE A 282 -5.61 -3.34 -19.30
C PHE A 282 -5.51 -3.62 -20.78
N ARG A 283 -4.32 -3.51 -21.40
CA ARG A 283 -4.10 -3.94 -22.77
C ARG A 283 -4.02 -5.46 -22.83
N LEU A 284 -5.17 -6.08 -22.62
CA LEU A 284 -5.40 -7.50 -22.79
C LEU A 284 -6.34 -7.69 -23.98
N GLY A 285 -6.05 -8.67 -24.81
CA GLY A 285 -6.89 -9.06 -25.94
C GLY A 285 -8.31 -9.44 -25.46
N SER A 286 -9.19 -9.81 -26.38
CA SER A 286 -10.56 -10.20 -26.03
C SER A 286 -10.55 -11.31 -24.97
N GLU A 287 -11.52 -11.31 -24.06
CA GLU A 287 -11.71 -12.29 -22.98
C GLU A 287 -11.78 -13.76 -23.41
N GLN A 288 -11.83 -14.02 -24.71
CA GLN A 288 -11.83 -15.37 -25.30
C GLN A 288 -10.47 -16.06 -25.23
N VAL A 289 -9.41 -15.36 -24.78
CA VAL A 289 -8.07 -15.96 -24.66
C VAL A 289 -7.89 -16.62 -23.31
N LYS A 290 -7.67 -17.93 -23.35
CA LYS A 290 -7.39 -18.74 -22.15
C LYS A 290 -6.31 -18.14 -21.27
N GLY A 291 -6.62 -17.94 -19.96
CA GLY A 291 -5.68 -17.49 -18.95
C GLY A 291 -5.44 -15.99 -18.83
N VAL A 292 -6.28 -15.13 -19.44
CA VAL A 292 -6.19 -13.66 -19.32
C VAL A 292 -6.20 -13.20 -17.85
N ASN A 293 -7.03 -13.81 -17.00
CA ASN A 293 -7.08 -13.49 -15.57
C ASN A 293 -5.76 -13.80 -14.84
N ARG A 294 -5.03 -14.85 -15.24
CA ARG A 294 -3.71 -15.18 -14.70
C ARG A 294 -2.69 -14.13 -15.12
N ILE A 295 -2.72 -13.72 -16.40
CA ILE A 295 -1.85 -12.66 -16.93
C ILE A 295 -2.10 -11.35 -16.21
N LEU A 296 -3.37 -10.94 -16.03
CA LEU A 296 -3.74 -9.73 -15.33
C LEU A 296 -3.18 -9.69 -13.90
N ARG A 297 -3.37 -10.78 -13.15
CA ARG A 297 -2.86 -10.92 -11.77
C ARG A 297 -1.35 -10.78 -11.69
N ALA A 298 -0.64 -11.49 -12.56
CA ALA A 298 0.82 -11.42 -12.61
C ALA A 298 1.30 -10.04 -13.01
N ARG A 299 0.66 -9.44 -14.02
CA ARG A 299 1.00 -8.12 -14.52
C ARG A 299 0.85 -7.06 -13.45
N SER A 300 -0.28 -7.07 -12.73
CA SER A 300 -0.50 -6.18 -11.60
C SER A 300 0.59 -6.34 -10.52
N PHE A 301 0.87 -7.57 -10.13
CA PHE A 301 1.93 -7.87 -9.16
C PHE A 301 3.30 -7.39 -9.64
N LEU A 302 3.63 -7.61 -10.93
CA LEU A 302 4.92 -7.23 -11.51
C LEU A 302 5.16 -5.73 -11.54
N MET A 303 4.13 -4.87 -11.56
CA MET A 303 4.34 -3.40 -11.53
C MET A 303 5.15 -2.99 -10.31
N GLY A 304 4.81 -3.49 -9.12
CA GLY A 304 5.60 -3.25 -7.91
C GLY A 304 6.97 -3.94 -7.94
N GLN A 305 7.04 -5.14 -8.53
CA GLN A 305 8.29 -5.91 -8.56
C GLN A 305 9.32 -5.34 -9.55
N LEU A 306 8.90 -4.67 -10.63
CA LEU A 306 9.81 -3.97 -11.54
C LEU A 306 10.52 -2.82 -10.83
N VAL A 307 9.80 -2.08 -10.02
CA VAL A 307 10.36 -0.98 -9.22
C VAL A 307 11.32 -1.51 -8.14
N GLU A 308 10.96 -2.62 -7.48
CA GLU A 308 11.83 -3.30 -6.51
C GLU A 308 13.09 -3.84 -7.17
N ALA A 309 12.98 -4.45 -8.35
CA ALA A 309 14.13 -4.93 -9.14
C ALA A 309 15.11 -3.80 -9.50
N ALA A 310 14.58 -2.64 -9.90
CA ALA A 310 15.42 -1.47 -10.20
C ALA A 310 16.15 -0.98 -8.95
N GLY A 311 15.46 -0.91 -7.80
CA GLY A 311 16.08 -0.56 -6.53
C GLY A 311 17.19 -1.55 -6.13
N LEU A 312 16.96 -2.84 -6.37
CA LEU A 312 17.95 -3.88 -6.11
C LEU A 312 19.16 -3.76 -7.06
N LEU A 313 18.93 -3.51 -8.36
CA LEU A 313 19.97 -3.29 -9.35
C LEU A 313 20.85 -2.09 -8.98
N ILE A 314 20.23 -0.94 -8.63
CA ILE A 314 20.94 0.27 -8.20
C ILE A 314 21.79 -0.01 -6.96
N ARG A 315 21.22 -0.63 -5.94
CA ARG A 315 21.95 -0.97 -4.70
C ARG A 315 23.16 -1.84 -4.97
N ARG A 316 23.02 -2.84 -5.84
CA ARG A 316 24.13 -3.76 -6.18
C ARG A 316 25.26 -3.04 -6.90
N ARG A 317 24.94 -2.25 -7.92
CA ARG A 317 25.96 -1.51 -8.69
C ARG A 317 26.70 -0.47 -7.84
N LEU A 318 26.03 0.09 -6.84
CA LEU A 318 26.60 1.07 -5.91
C LEU A 318 27.12 0.45 -4.61
N GLU A 319 27.00 -0.87 -4.44
CA GLU A 319 27.38 -1.61 -3.23
C GLU A 319 26.71 -1.09 -1.95
N LEU A 320 25.41 -0.75 -2.05
CA LEU A 320 24.64 -0.16 -0.96
C LEU A 320 23.72 -1.18 -0.28
N PRO A 321 23.53 -1.09 1.05
CA PRO A 321 22.62 -1.96 1.80
C PRO A 321 21.14 -1.61 1.53
N PRO A 322 20.18 -2.50 1.89
CA PRO A 322 18.76 -2.27 1.64
C PRO A 322 18.16 -1.03 2.31
N TYR A 323 18.76 -0.53 3.37
CA TYR A 323 18.28 0.62 4.14
C TYR A 323 18.22 1.93 3.35
N VAL A 324 18.97 2.07 2.24
CA VAL A 324 18.95 3.28 1.40
C VAL A 324 17.65 3.48 0.64
N VAL A 325 16.79 2.46 0.60
CA VAL A 325 15.44 2.56 0.05
C VAL A 325 14.52 3.14 1.13
N LEU A 326 14.15 4.41 0.97
CA LEU A 326 13.36 5.14 1.95
C LEU A 326 11.86 4.87 1.82
N MET A 327 11.33 4.84 0.59
CA MET A 327 9.90 4.69 0.32
C MET A 327 9.68 3.80 -0.90
N ARG A 328 8.62 3.01 -0.83
CA ARG A 328 8.13 2.13 -1.91
C ARG A 328 6.61 2.17 -1.87
N ALA A 329 5.97 2.60 -2.92
CA ALA A 329 4.51 2.58 -3.02
C ALA A 329 4.04 2.80 -4.47
N GLY A 330 3.00 2.13 -4.90
CA GLY A 330 2.24 2.47 -6.12
C GLY A 330 3.06 2.56 -7.41
N GLY A 331 4.08 1.73 -7.58
CA GLY A 331 4.98 1.82 -8.74
C GLY A 331 6.07 2.88 -8.61
N GLN A 332 6.29 3.43 -7.41
CA GLN A 332 7.32 4.41 -7.10
C GLN A 332 8.36 3.87 -6.11
N LEU A 333 9.58 4.35 -6.24
CA LEU A 333 10.71 4.08 -5.37
C LEU A 333 11.42 5.39 -5.05
N THR A 334 11.76 5.64 -3.78
CA THR A 334 12.63 6.76 -3.39
C THR A 334 13.83 6.23 -2.61
N MET A 335 15.02 6.60 -3.03
CA MET A 335 16.28 6.17 -2.44
C MET A 335 17.14 7.36 -2.03
N LEU A 336 17.86 7.21 -0.91
CA LEU A 336 18.97 8.07 -0.55
C LEU A 336 20.25 7.45 -1.07
N LEU A 337 21.05 8.21 -1.80
CA LEU A 337 22.32 7.77 -2.38
C LEU A 337 23.47 8.65 -1.86
N PRO A 338 24.70 8.12 -1.78
CA PRO A 338 25.86 8.91 -1.45
C PRO A 338 26.27 9.81 -2.62
N GLU A 339 26.80 11.00 -2.35
CA GLU A 339 27.46 11.80 -3.37
C GLU A 339 28.88 11.25 -3.61
N ARG A 340 29.09 10.64 -4.78
CA ARG A 340 30.34 10.06 -5.25
C ARG A 340 30.57 10.45 -6.72
N SER A 341 31.81 10.45 -7.16
CA SER A 341 32.16 10.82 -8.54
C SER A 341 31.60 9.89 -9.62
N ASP A 342 31.30 8.65 -9.29
CA ASP A 342 30.78 7.63 -10.21
C ASP A 342 29.24 7.58 -10.28
N ILE A 343 28.54 8.32 -9.42
CA ILE A 343 27.08 8.21 -9.25
C ILE A 343 26.31 8.47 -10.55
N GLU A 344 26.58 9.55 -11.23
CA GLU A 344 25.85 9.95 -12.44
C GLU A 344 26.07 8.96 -13.57
N GLN A 345 27.32 8.53 -13.77
CA GLN A 345 27.66 7.55 -14.80
C GLN A 345 27.00 6.20 -14.52
N THR A 346 27.00 5.76 -13.25
CA THR A 346 26.39 4.49 -12.86
C THR A 346 24.87 4.52 -13.05
N ILE A 347 24.21 5.61 -12.64
CA ILE A 347 22.75 5.73 -12.82
C ILE A 347 22.38 5.82 -14.30
N GLU A 348 23.17 6.50 -15.15
CA GLU A 348 22.91 6.55 -16.59
C GLU A 348 23.07 5.18 -17.24
N ALA A 349 24.10 4.40 -16.88
CA ALA A 349 24.26 3.03 -17.35
C ALA A 349 23.07 2.13 -16.96
N ILE A 350 22.57 2.27 -15.72
CA ILE A 350 21.39 1.55 -15.26
C ILE A 350 20.13 1.99 -16.03
N ARG A 351 19.96 3.27 -16.35
CA ARG A 351 18.87 3.75 -17.21
C ARG A 351 18.90 3.09 -18.58
N GLU A 352 20.09 3.01 -19.21
CA GLU A 352 20.25 2.37 -20.51
C GLU A 352 19.80 0.90 -20.47
N GLU A 353 20.20 0.14 -19.47
CA GLU A 353 19.82 -1.26 -19.30
C GLU A 353 18.30 -1.43 -19.06
N ILE A 354 17.71 -0.60 -18.19
CA ILE A 354 16.28 -0.62 -17.91
C ILE A 354 15.48 -0.23 -19.15
N ASP A 355 15.87 0.85 -19.85
CA ASP A 355 15.19 1.32 -21.05
C ASP A 355 15.22 0.26 -22.16
N GLU A 356 16.37 -0.39 -22.37
CA GLU A 356 16.51 -1.46 -23.36
C GLU A 356 15.64 -2.68 -23.02
N TRP A 357 15.62 -3.07 -21.74
CA TRP A 357 14.79 -4.17 -21.27
C TRP A 357 13.29 -3.83 -21.42
N MET A 358 12.86 -2.63 -21.00
CA MET A 358 11.46 -2.17 -21.11
C MET A 358 11.02 -2.08 -22.58
N ALA A 359 11.83 -1.48 -23.44
CA ALA A 359 11.52 -1.38 -24.87
C ALA A 359 11.37 -2.74 -25.52
N THR A 360 12.27 -3.68 -25.25
CA THR A 360 12.28 -5.00 -25.89
C THR A 360 11.22 -5.94 -25.34
N ARG A 361 10.98 -5.93 -24.02
CA ARG A 361 10.05 -6.88 -23.38
C ARG A 361 8.62 -6.37 -23.31
N TRP A 362 8.44 -5.04 -23.19
CA TRP A 362 7.13 -4.39 -23.07
C TRP A 362 6.75 -3.53 -24.27
N ALA A 363 7.57 -3.51 -25.30
CA ALA A 363 7.30 -2.76 -26.55
C ALA A 363 7.02 -1.25 -26.30
N GLY A 364 7.65 -0.67 -25.28
CA GLY A 364 7.46 0.73 -24.92
C GLY A 364 6.15 1.05 -24.20
N GLU A 365 5.36 0.02 -23.78
CA GLU A 365 4.12 0.23 -23.02
C GLU A 365 4.39 0.69 -21.58
N LEU A 366 5.54 0.34 -21.05
CA LEU A 366 6.02 0.74 -19.74
C LEU A 366 7.36 1.47 -19.85
N ALA A 367 7.56 2.47 -19.01
CA ALA A 367 8.83 3.14 -18.84
C ALA A 367 9.09 3.40 -17.35
N LEU A 368 10.26 3.02 -16.85
CA LEU A 368 10.69 3.33 -15.50
C LEU A 368 11.58 4.58 -15.53
N ASN A 369 11.04 5.70 -15.08
CA ASN A 369 11.72 6.98 -15.13
C ASN A 369 12.51 7.21 -13.84
N LEU A 370 13.83 7.36 -13.96
CA LEU A 370 14.70 7.61 -12.81
C LEU A 370 15.07 9.10 -12.73
N GLY A 371 14.55 9.81 -11.73
CA GLY A 371 14.89 11.20 -11.44
C GLY A 371 15.97 11.26 -10.36
N LEU A 372 17.14 11.85 -10.65
CA LEU A 372 18.25 12.04 -9.71
C LEU A 372 18.41 13.53 -9.43
N THR A 373 18.48 13.93 -8.14
CA THR A 373 18.71 15.33 -7.76
C THR A 373 20.15 15.75 -8.02
N GLU A 374 20.38 17.07 -8.05
CA GLU A 374 21.70 17.64 -7.87
C GLU A 374 22.29 17.24 -6.49
N PRO A 375 23.62 17.39 -6.29
CA PRO A 375 24.25 17.13 -4.99
C PRO A 375 23.60 17.90 -3.84
N LEU A 376 23.29 17.19 -2.74
CA LEU A 376 22.61 17.72 -1.57
C LEU A 376 23.54 17.75 -0.36
N ALA A 377 23.65 18.90 0.27
CA ALA A 377 24.31 19.04 1.57
C ALA A 377 23.40 18.49 2.68
N PRO A 378 23.96 18.01 3.82
CA PRO A 378 23.18 17.53 4.96
C PRO A 378 22.12 18.51 5.45
N GLU A 379 22.36 19.82 5.37
CA GLU A 379 21.38 20.86 5.72
C GLU A 379 20.08 20.79 4.93
N ALA A 380 20.09 20.24 3.70
CA ALA A 380 18.91 20.09 2.86
C ALA A 380 17.84 19.15 3.45
N PHE A 381 18.20 18.34 4.45
CA PHE A 381 17.31 17.41 5.14
C PHE A 381 16.76 17.94 6.47
N LEU A 382 17.14 19.16 6.86
CA LEU A 382 16.57 19.82 8.03
C LEU A 382 15.11 20.26 7.76
N ARG A 383 14.32 20.38 8.84
CA ARG A 383 12.86 20.62 8.76
C ARG A 383 12.45 21.81 7.92
N ASP A 384 13.20 22.88 7.95
CA ASP A 384 12.95 24.12 7.22
C ASP A 384 13.30 24.02 5.73
N ARG A 385 14.18 23.10 5.34
CA ARG A 385 14.68 22.94 3.95
C ARG A 385 14.19 21.70 3.23
N ILE A 386 13.60 20.75 3.94
CA ILE A 386 13.18 19.46 3.35
C ILE A 386 12.14 19.63 2.24
N VAL A 387 11.32 20.68 2.32
CA VAL A 387 10.29 20.98 1.29
C VAL A 387 10.93 21.24 -0.05
N GLU A 388 11.90 22.15 -0.07
CA GLU A 388 12.65 22.50 -1.28
C GLU A 388 13.37 21.26 -1.85
N THR A 389 13.94 20.43 -0.98
CA THR A 389 14.61 19.18 -1.38
C THR A 389 13.66 18.21 -2.07
N LEU A 390 12.44 18.07 -1.54
CA LEU A 390 11.41 17.21 -2.16
C LEU A 390 10.89 17.79 -3.47
N GLU A 391 10.81 19.11 -3.60
CA GLU A 391 10.43 19.78 -4.85
C GLU A 391 11.50 19.57 -5.93
N ARG A 392 12.79 19.65 -5.58
CA ARG A 392 13.91 19.32 -6.48
C ARG A 392 13.83 17.86 -6.95
N LEU A 393 13.53 16.93 -6.05
CA LEU A 393 13.33 15.53 -6.40
C LEU A 393 12.13 15.34 -7.33
N ARG A 394 11.00 16.02 -7.07
CA ARG A 394 9.84 16.00 -7.94
C ARG A 394 10.18 16.55 -9.32
N ALA A 395 10.82 17.69 -9.41
CA ALA A 395 11.21 18.30 -10.68
C ALA A 395 12.14 17.40 -11.50
N ALA A 396 13.13 16.74 -10.85
CA ALA A 396 14.01 15.78 -11.50
C ALA A 396 13.25 14.57 -12.04
N THR A 397 12.23 14.10 -11.29
CA THR A 397 11.40 12.96 -11.70
C THR A 397 10.49 13.34 -12.88
N GLU A 398 9.82 14.49 -12.84
CA GLU A 398 8.98 14.96 -13.94
C GLU A 398 9.81 15.19 -15.22
N ALA A 399 10.99 15.77 -15.11
CA ALA A 399 11.90 15.91 -16.25
C ALA A 399 12.32 14.56 -16.87
N ALA A 400 12.44 13.51 -16.05
CA ALA A 400 12.67 12.15 -16.55
C ALA A 400 11.43 11.58 -17.25
N LYS A 401 10.22 11.81 -16.70
CA LYS A 401 8.95 11.37 -17.27
C LYS A 401 8.61 12.01 -18.61
N GLU A 402 9.07 13.24 -18.85
CA GLU A 402 8.92 13.91 -20.15
C GLU A 402 9.76 13.26 -21.26
N ARG A 403 10.71 12.38 -20.90
CA ARG A 403 11.63 11.73 -21.83
C ARG A 403 11.69 10.22 -21.61
N PRO A 404 10.54 9.53 -21.66
CA PRO A 404 10.51 8.09 -21.42
C PRO A 404 11.38 7.35 -22.45
N LEU A 405 12.07 6.30 -22.00
CA LEU A 405 12.96 5.47 -22.81
C LEU A 405 14.04 6.27 -23.58
N ALA A 406 14.47 7.41 -23.03
CA ALA A 406 15.37 8.34 -23.72
C ALA A 406 16.71 7.69 -24.09
N ALA A 407 17.26 6.84 -23.22
CA ALA A 407 18.53 6.16 -23.50
C ALA A 407 18.38 5.17 -24.68
N PHE A 408 17.31 4.38 -24.69
CA PHE A 408 17.01 3.47 -25.78
C PHE A 408 16.80 4.22 -27.12
N LEU A 409 16.01 5.30 -27.10
CA LEU A 409 15.69 6.08 -28.32
C LEU A 409 16.91 6.77 -28.92
N ARG A 410 17.83 7.25 -28.09
CA ARG A 410 19.11 7.84 -28.57
C ARG A 410 19.96 6.81 -29.32
N LYS A 411 19.99 5.56 -28.84
CA LYS A 411 20.80 4.48 -29.41
C LYS A 411 20.15 3.86 -30.65
N ASN A 412 18.82 3.64 -30.62
CA ASN A 412 18.11 2.81 -31.59
C ASN A 412 17.19 3.63 -32.51
N GLY A 413 17.00 4.92 -32.28
CA GLY A 413 16.05 5.78 -32.99
C GLY A 413 14.59 5.60 -32.52
N PRO A 414 13.64 6.34 -33.10
CA PRO A 414 12.25 6.42 -32.64
C PRO A 414 11.35 5.25 -33.06
N VAL A 415 11.89 4.27 -33.80
CA VAL A 415 11.14 3.13 -34.32
C VAL A 415 11.52 1.88 -33.59
N LEU A 416 10.58 1.34 -32.79
CA LEU A 416 10.75 0.05 -32.16
C LEU A 416 10.54 -1.06 -33.18
N ARG A 417 11.62 -1.71 -33.61
CA ARG A 417 11.54 -2.90 -34.48
C ARG A 417 11.23 -4.14 -33.64
N GLN A 418 10.20 -4.87 -34.03
CA GLN A 418 9.86 -6.14 -33.43
C GLN A 418 10.11 -7.28 -34.42
N ASP A 419 10.84 -8.31 -33.98
CA ASP A 419 11.15 -9.47 -34.79
C ASP A 419 10.02 -10.49 -34.69
N TYR A 420 9.28 -10.63 -35.79
CA TYR A 420 8.32 -11.71 -35.97
C TYR A 420 9.02 -12.94 -36.50
N GLU A 421 8.74 -14.12 -35.94
CA GLU A 421 9.25 -15.39 -36.47
C GLU A 421 8.74 -15.61 -37.89
N GLN A 422 9.60 -16.11 -38.76
CA GLN A 422 9.19 -16.54 -40.09
C GLN A 422 8.14 -17.66 -39.98
N GLY A 423 6.96 -17.46 -40.54
CA GLY A 423 5.84 -18.41 -40.45
C GLY A 423 4.99 -18.31 -39.18
N ALA A 424 5.34 -17.45 -38.23
CA ALA A 424 4.46 -17.14 -37.09
C ALA A 424 3.50 -16.00 -37.47
N ASP A 425 2.30 -16.36 -37.87
CA ASP A 425 1.28 -15.37 -38.24
C ASP A 425 0.75 -14.64 -37.01
N GLY A 426 1.28 -13.44 -36.75
CA GLY A 426 0.59 -12.45 -36.01
C GLY A 426 1.05 -12.16 -34.61
N HIS A 427 0.23 -11.34 -34.00
CA HIS A 427 0.41 -10.82 -32.64
C HIS A 427 0.08 -11.87 -31.57
N CYS A 428 0.64 -11.66 -30.39
CA CYS A 428 0.29 -12.43 -29.21
C CYS A 428 -1.23 -12.32 -28.95
N PRO A 429 -1.96 -13.43 -28.85
CA PRO A 429 -3.41 -13.37 -28.65
C PRO A 429 -3.81 -12.74 -27.33
N ALA A 430 -2.94 -12.81 -26.30
CA ALA A 430 -3.24 -12.25 -24.99
C ALA A 430 -3.14 -10.72 -24.92
N CYS A 431 -2.15 -10.08 -25.55
CA CYS A 431 -2.00 -8.62 -25.53
C CYS A 431 -2.36 -7.93 -26.86
N GLY A 432 -2.43 -8.65 -27.97
CA GLY A 432 -2.73 -8.08 -29.28
C GLY A 432 -1.65 -7.17 -29.89
N VAL A 433 -0.48 -7.04 -29.24
CA VAL A 433 0.54 -6.04 -29.59
C VAL A 433 1.87 -6.68 -30.00
N ARG A 434 2.43 -7.50 -29.11
CA ARG A 434 3.76 -8.05 -29.26
C ARG A 434 3.76 -9.32 -30.11
N PRO A 435 4.84 -9.63 -30.84
CA PRO A 435 4.92 -10.87 -31.62
C PRO A 435 4.83 -12.10 -30.71
N ARG A 436 3.99 -13.07 -31.06
CA ARG A 436 4.02 -14.39 -30.45
C ARG A 436 5.28 -15.14 -30.85
N LYS A 437 5.76 -16.01 -29.99
CA LYS A 437 6.92 -16.86 -30.24
C LYS A 437 6.58 -18.32 -29.92
N SER A 438 7.04 -19.24 -30.77
CA SER A 438 6.82 -20.68 -30.59
C SER A 438 7.42 -21.22 -29.30
N ASP A 439 8.57 -20.70 -28.89
CA ASP A 439 9.25 -21.04 -27.63
C ASP A 439 8.42 -20.71 -26.38
N PHE A 440 7.45 -19.81 -26.49
CA PHE A 440 6.56 -19.40 -25.39
C PHE A 440 5.15 -19.99 -25.54
N THR A 441 5.10 -21.28 -25.95
CA THR A 441 3.84 -22.03 -26.05
C THR A 441 3.57 -22.76 -24.75
N GLU A 442 2.39 -22.52 -24.15
CA GLU A 442 1.87 -23.24 -22.99
C GLU A 442 0.37 -23.46 -23.20
N ASP A 443 -0.14 -24.62 -22.87
CA ASP A 443 -1.55 -25.04 -23.06
C ASP A 443 -2.03 -24.87 -24.54
N GLY A 444 -1.15 -25.13 -25.50
CA GLY A 444 -1.45 -25.03 -26.92
C GLY A 444 -1.49 -23.60 -27.50
N ILE A 445 -1.20 -22.58 -26.67
CA ILE A 445 -1.24 -21.17 -27.05
C ILE A 445 0.17 -20.57 -27.05
N ALA A 446 0.64 -20.12 -28.20
CA ALA A 446 1.87 -19.35 -28.31
C ALA A 446 1.64 -17.90 -27.91
N ARG A 447 2.44 -17.38 -27.00
CA ARG A 447 2.36 -16.01 -26.45
C ARG A 447 3.65 -15.24 -26.74
N CYS A 448 3.65 -13.93 -26.50
CA CYS A 448 4.89 -13.17 -26.41
C CYS A 448 5.61 -13.48 -25.08
N TRP A 449 6.88 -13.12 -24.98
CA TRP A 449 7.69 -13.34 -23.77
C TRP A 449 6.97 -12.87 -22.50
N ALA A 450 6.51 -11.62 -22.45
CA ALA A 450 5.88 -11.06 -21.25
C ALA A 450 4.60 -11.83 -20.86
N CYS A 451 3.65 -12.01 -21.79
CA CYS A 451 2.39 -12.71 -21.50
C CYS A 451 2.60 -14.19 -21.11
N HIS A 452 3.63 -14.85 -21.64
CA HIS A 452 3.97 -16.21 -21.24
C HIS A 452 4.46 -16.27 -19.77
N HIS A 453 5.41 -15.42 -19.42
CA HIS A 453 5.93 -15.38 -18.04
C HIS A 453 4.89 -14.87 -17.04
N GLU A 454 4.05 -13.90 -17.42
CA GLU A 454 2.92 -13.45 -16.64
C GLU A 454 1.90 -14.59 -16.42
N TYR A 455 1.60 -15.37 -17.44
CA TYR A 455 0.71 -16.53 -17.31
C TYR A 455 1.23 -17.53 -16.27
N ARG A 456 2.51 -17.91 -16.36
CA ARG A 456 3.16 -18.83 -15.41
C ARG A 456 3.20 -18.28 -13.99
N LEU A 457 3.58 -17.01 -13.83
CA LEU A 457 3.63 -16.35 -12.53
C LEU A 457 2.23 -16.23 -11.92
N GLY A 458 1.22 -15.81 -12.70
CA GLY A 458 -0.14 -15.62 -12.21
C GLY A 458 -0.82 -16.92 -11.74
N ARG A 459 -0.39 -18.07 -12.27
CA ARG A 459 -0.81 -19.39 -11.78
C ARG A 459 -0.22 -19.71 -10.41
N ARG A 460 0.96 -19.13 -10.06
CA ARG A 460 1.69 -19.37 -8.81
C ARG A 460 1.29 -18.43 -7.68
N LEU A 461 0.96 -17.16 -8.00
CA LEU A 461 0.73 -16.10 -7.02
C LEU A 461 -0.32 -16.43 -5.95
N PRO A 462 -1.47 -17.08 -6.22
CA PRO A 462 -2.46 -17.41 -5.20
C PRO A 462 -1.96 -18.43 -4.15
N LYS A 463 -0.94 -19.20 -4.53
CA LYS A 463 -0.31 -20.22 -3.67
C LYS A 463 1.06 -19.77 -3.15
N LEU A 464 1.37 -18.45 -3.25
CA LEU A 464 2.67 -17.91 -2.91
C LEU A 464 2.98 -18.11 -1.42
N LYS A 465 4.06 -18.83 -1.13
CA LYS A 465 4.62 -18.98 0.22
C LYS A 465 5.84 -18.11 0.46
N GLN A 466 6.66 -17.94 -0.58
CA GLN A 466 7.88 -17.12 -0.52
C GLN A 466 8.11 -16.44 -1.86
N LEU A 467 8.65 -15.23 -1.82
CA LEU A 467 9.20 -14.53 -2.97
C LEU A 467 10.69 -14.35 -2.76
N LEU A 468 11.48 -14.77 -3.74
CA LEU A 468 12.94 -14.71 -3.68
C LEU A 468 13.47 -13.87 -4.84
N TRP A 469 14.45 -13.05 -4.54
CA TRP A 469 15.25 -12.31 -5.50
C TRP A 469 16.62 -12.99 -5.60
N LEU A 470 17.00 -13.37 -6.82
CA LEU A 470 18.17 -14.18 -7.08
C LEU A 470 19.21 -13.39 -7.86
N ASP A 471 20.47 -13.65 -7.55
CA ASP A 471 21.65 -13.24 -8.29
C ASP A 471 22.21 -14.43 -9.11
N GLY A 472 22.75 -14.14 -10.28
CA GLY A 472 23.35 -15.16 -11.11
C GLY A 472 22.34 -16.02 -11.91
N PRO A 473 22.76 -17.15 -12.49
CA PRO A 473 21.88 -18.01 -13.29
C PRO A 473 20.73 -18.52 -12.44
N GLY A 474 19.51 -18.16 -12.83
CA GLY A 474 18.27 -18.63 -12.19
C GLY A 474 17.91 -20.05 -12.63
N ASP A 475 16.93 -20.63 -11.97
CA ASP A 475 16.24 -21.82 -12.47
C ASP A 475 15.20 -21.42 -13.55
N GLU A 476 14.68 -22.39 -14.28
CA GLU A 476 13.67 -22.19 -15.34
C GLU A 476 12.35 -21.57 -14.84
N LYS A 477 12.13 -21.58 -13.52
CA LYS A 477 10.95 -21.01 -12.88
C LYS A 477 11.16 -19.55 -12.41
N ALA A 478 12.36 -19.02 -12.53
CA ALA A 478 12.69 -17.64 -12.19
C ALA A 478 12.47 -16.71 -13.39
N LEU A 479 11.86 -15.56 -13.12
CA LEU A 479 11.62 -14.52 -14.11
C LEU A 479 12.81 -13.55 -14.11
N ASP A 480 13.44 -13.40 -15.28
CA ASP A 480 14.51 -12.44 -15.48
C ASP A 480 13.96 -11.00 -15.53
N LEU A 481 14.55 -10.10 -14.72
CA LEU A 481 14.24 -8.68 -14.70
C LEU A 481 15.54 -7.88 -14.89
N PHE A 482 15.59 -7.07 -15.93
CA PHE A 482 16.73 -6.22 -16.29
C PHE A 482 18.05 -6.98 -16.54
N GLY A 483 17.97 -8.27 -16.87
CA GLY A 483 19.14 -9.10 -17.21
C GLY A 483 19.98 -9.61 -16.02
N GLU A 484 19.93 -8.98 -14.88
CA GLU A 484 20.78 -9.31 -13.72
C GLU A 484 20.03 -9.84 -12.51
N VAL A 485 18.79 -9.43 -12.34
CA VAL A 485 17.98 -9.75 -11.17
C VAL A 485 16.87 -10.72 -11.57
N ARG A 486 16.68 -11.78 -10.80
CA ARG A 486 15.64 -12.78 -11.07
C ARG A 486 14.67 -12.92 -9.93
N LEU A 487 13.38 -13.01 -10.28
CA LEU A 487 12.28 -13.18 -9.36
C LEU A 487 11.79 -14.62 -9.36
N ARG A 488 11.75 -15.24 -8.19
CA ARG A 488 11.30 -16.60 -8.00
C ARG A 488 10.15 -16.68 -7.00
N ALA A 489 8.97 -17.09 -7.47
CA ALA A 489 7.83 -17.37 -6.61
C ALA A 489 7.87 -18.85 -6.18
N VAL A 490 7.90 -19.14 -4.88
CA VAL A 490 7.88 -20.47 -4.27
C VAL A 490 6.49 -20.75 -3.72
N VAL A 491 5.89 -21.91 -4.06
CA VAL A 491 4.47 -22.19 -3.76
C VAL A 491 4.25 -23.39 -2.84
N ASP A 492 5.20 -24.32 -2.77
CA ASP A 492 5.13 -25.51 -1.92
C ASP A 492 6.52 -25.97 -1.46
N LYS A 493 6.58 -27.02 -0.63
CA LYS A 493 7.85 -27.56 -0.11
C LYS A 493 8.69 -28.23 -1.19
N ASP A 494 8.06 -28.84 -2.20
CA ASP A 494 8.75 -29.51 -3.29
C ASP A 494 9.34 -28.52 -4.29
N ASP A 495 8.83 -27.27 -4.24
CA ASP A 495 9.29 -26.13 -5.02
C ASP A 495 10.36 -25.29 -4.27
N GLU A 496 10.86 -25.76 -3.12
CA GLU A 496 11.86 -25.05 -2.34
C GLU A 496 13.13 -24.79 -3.16
N TYR A 497 13.58 -23.53 -3.14
CA TYR A 497 14.81 -23.14 -3.83
C TYR A 497 16.03 -23.57 -3.02
N LYS A 498 16.83 -24.50 -3.59
CA LYS A 498 17.95 -25.14 -2.89
C LYS A 498 19.22 -24.29 -2.83
N HIS A 499 19.41 -23.37 -3.77
CA HIS A 499 20.63 -22.56 -3.87
C HIS A 499 20.53 -21.25 -3.09
N ARG A 500 20.38 -21.33 -1.76
CA ARG A 500 20.17 -20.18 -0.87
C ARG A 500 21.27 -19.11 -0.98
N GLN A 501 22.51 -19.50 -1.36
CA GLN A 501 23.62 -18.58 -1.56
C GLN A 501 23.39 -17.57 -2.68
N ASN A 502 22.53 -17.86 -3.66
CA ASN A 502 22.19 -16.96 -4.77
C ASN A 502 21.06 -16.00 -4.41
N VAL A 503 20.47 -16.14 -3.23
CA VAL A 503 19.37 -15.25 -2.81
C VAL A 503 19.93 -13.97 -2.25
N VAL A 504 19.53 -12.84 -2.82
CA VAL A 504 19.95 -11.50 -2.42
C VAL A 504 18.91 -10.74 -1.61
N SER A 505 17.63 -11.10 -1.77
CA SER A 505 16.50 -10.64 -0.98
C SER A 505 15.41 -11.70 -0.98
N GLY A 506 14.58 -11.73 0.05
CA GLY A 506 13.47 -12.67 0.11
C GLY A 506 12.53 -12.38 1.26
N TRP A 507 11.24 -12.63 1.03
CA TRP A 507 10.21 -12.43 2.02
C TRP A 507 9.03 -13.40 1.79
N ARG A 508 8.14 -13.47 2.76
CA ARG A 508 6.89 -14.24 2.69
C ARG A 508 5.69 -13.32 2.95
N PRO A 509 4.51 -13.63 2.39
CA PRO A 509 3.28 -12.89 2.69
C PRO A 509 2.89 -12.93 4.16
N TRP A 510 2.23 -11.88 4.66
CA TRP A 510 1.57 -11.95 5.97
C TRP A 510 0.56 -13.11 6.00
N GLY A 511 0.49 -13.80 7.13
CA GLY A 511 -0.39 -14.95 7.30
C GLY A 511 0.11 -16.26 6.68
N ALA A 512 1.22 -16.26 5.94
CA ALA A 512 1.82 -17.50 5.48
C ALA A 512 2.33 -18.32 6.66
N GLU A 513 2.26 -19.65 6.54
CA GLU A 513 2.79 -20.59 7.53
C GLU A 513 4.24 -20.23 7.91
N HIS A 514 4.57 -20.44 9.19
CA HIS A 514 5.92 -20.18 9.68
C HIS A 514 6.93 -21.08 8.97
N VAL A 515 7.69 -20.46 8.06
CA VAL A 515 8.86 -21.08 7.44
C VAL A 515 10.07 -20.39 8.05
N PRO A 516 11.07 -21.12 8.54
CA PRO A 516 12.24 -20.52 9.20
C PRO A 516 12.96 -19.50 8.31
N TRP A 517 12.88 -19.67 7.00
CA TRP A 517 13.60 -18.86 6.03
C TRP A 517 12.77 -18.60 4.76
N PRO A 518 12.74 -17.37 4.20
CA PRO A 518 13.27 -16.11 4.76
C PRO A 518 12.44 -15.62 5.95
N VAL A 519 13.09 -14.92 6.87
CA VAL A 519 12.44 -14.46 8.12
C VAL A 519 11.54 -13.25 7.88
N ALA A 520 11.88 -12.39 6.90
CA ALA A 520 11.10 -11.21 6.58
C ALA A 520 9.67 -11.56 6.12
N THR A 521 8.69 -10.82 6.61
CA THR A 521 7.29 -10.93 6.19
C THR A 521 6.82 -9.58 5.68
N ARG A 522 6.07 -9.57 4.56
CA ARG A 522 5.51 -8.34 3.98
C ARG A 522 4.05 -8.51 3.62
N PRO A 523 3.24 -7.45 3.74
CA PRO A 523 1.90 -7.46 3.21
C PRO A 523 1.93 -7.50 1.67
N ILE A 524 0.90 -8.10 1.07
CA ILE A 524 0.77 -8.20 -0.39
C ILE A 524 -0.69 -8.11 -0.80
N ALA A 525 -0.98 -7.21 -1.73
CA ALA A 525 -2.32 -7.01 -2.28
C ALA A 525 -2.61 -7.99 -3.43
N ASN A 526 -2.86 -9.25 -3.11
CA ASN A 526 -3.10 -10.30 -4.11
C ASN A 526 -4.33 -11.16 -3.81
N TYR A 527 -5.29 -10.65 -3.05
CA TYR A 527 -6.50 -11.40 -2.72
C TYR A 527 -7.29 -11.75 -3.97
N VAL A 528 -7.66 -13.02 -4.11
CA VAL A 528 -8.48 -13.54 -5.19
C VAL A 528 -9.58 -14.44 -4.62
N PRO A 529 -10.82 -14.37 -5.14
CA PRO A 529 -11.91 -15.23 -4.73
C PRO A 529 -11.63 -16.70 -5.06
N THR A 530 -11.94 -17.56 -4.11
CA THR A 530 -11.89 -19.03 -4.29
C THR A 530 -13.23 -19.64 -3.96
N PHE A 531 -13.52 -20.81 -4.52
CA PHE A 531 -14.71 -21.57 -4.17
C PHE A 531 -14.64 -22.06 -2.73
N ASP A 532 -15.73 -21.88 -2.01
CA ASP A 532 -15.91 -22.42 -0.66
C ASP A 532 -17.05 -23.45 -0.62
N ALA A 533 -17.33 -24.00 0.57
CA ALA A 533 -18.39 -24.98 0.76
C ALA A 533 -19.81 -24.44 0.42
N ARG A 534 -20.04 -23.13 0.59
CA ARG A 534 -21.33 -22.49 0.26
C ARG A 534 -21.54 -22.46 -1.24
N ASP A 535 -20.50 -22.19 -2.00
CA ASP A 535 -20.56 -22.19 -3.46
C ASP A 535 -20.87 -23.56 -4.03
N LEU A 536 -20.27 -24.61 -3.43
CA LEU A 536 -20.45 -25.97 -3.90
C LEU A 536 -21.82 -26.56 -3.55
N ALA A 537 -22.47 -26.10 -2.47
CA ALA A 537 -23.76 -26.60 -2.05
C ALA A 537 -24.85 -26.44 -3.14
N ASP A 538 -24.79 -25.35 -3.92
CA ASP A 538 -25.76 -25.02 -4.98
C ASP A 538 -25.10 -24.76 -6.34
N ALA A 539 -23.86 -25.21 -6.55
CA ALA A 539 -23.05 -24.90 -7.73
C ALA A 539 -23.78 -25.22 -9.06
N SER A 540 -24.46 -26.37 -9.14
CA SER A 540 -25.20 -26.79 -10.32
C SER A 540 -26.37 -25.85 -10.70
N LYS A 541 -26.97 -25.19 -9.71
CA LYS A 541 -28.07 -24.23 -9.89
C LYS A 541 -27.56 -22.81 -10.07
N LYS A 542 -26.64 -22.37 -9.20
CA LYS A 542 -26.05 -21.03 -9.18
C LYS A 542 -25.27 -20.73 -10.46
N TYR A 543 -24.43 -21.67 -10.87
CA TYR A 543 -23.58 -21.56 -12.05
C TYR A 543 -24.18 -22.23 -13.31
N ARG A 544 -25.47 -22.57 -13.28
CA ARG A 544 -26.15 -23.18 -14.42
C ARG A 544 -26.02 -22.34 -15.69
N GLY A 545 -25.60 -22.96 -16.78
CA GLY A 545 -25.37 -22.31 -18.07
C GLY A 545 -23.97 -21.69 -18.23
N LEU A 546 -23.17 -21.64 -17.16
CA LEU A 546 -21.75 -21.29 -17.26
C LEU A 546 -20.92 -22.54 -17.58
N GLU A 547 -21.18 -23.66 -16.89
CA GLU A 547 -20.43 -24.90 -17.06
C GLU A 547 -20.37 -25.43 -18.49
N GLU A 548 -21.44 -25.28 -19.29
CA GLU A 548 -21.46 -25.73 -20.69
C GLU A 548 -20.59 -24.86 -21.61
N ARG A 549 -20.47 -23.57 -21.31
CA ARG A 549 -19.66 -22.62 -22.11
C ARG A 549 -18.20 -22.58 -21.67
N GLU A 550 -17.94 -22.73 -20.38
CA GLU A 550 -16.57 -22.71 -19.84
C GLU A 550 -15.85 -24.06 -19.98
N ARG A 551 -16.59 -25.19 -20.03
CA ARG A 551 -16.02 -26.48 -20.39
C ARG A 551 -15.42 -26.52 -21.79
N SER A 552 -15.87 -25.65 -22.69
CA SER A 552 -15.34 -25.59 -24.05
C SER A 552 -14.12 -24.66 -24.21
N GLU A 553 -13.93 -23.69 -23.32
CA GLU A 553 -12.92 -22.63 -23.52
C GLU A 553 -11.93 -22.40 -22.35
N GLU A 554 -12.29 -22.71 -21.10
CA GLU A 554 -11.44 -22.40 -19.93
C GLU A 554 -11.34 -23.48 -18.84
N ALA A 555 -11.96 -24.63 -19.00
CA ALA A 555 -12.05 -25.69 -17.97
C ALA A 555 -10.68 -26.35 -17.63
N GLU A 556 -9.77 -25.57 -17.04
CA GLU A 556 -8.53 -26.09 -16.46
C GLU A 556 -8.55 -26.22 -14.95
N GLU A 557 -9.49 -25.58 -14.27
CA GLU A 557 -9.63 -25.74 -12.82
C GLU A 557 -11.06 -26.25 -12.55
N PRO A 558 -11.20 -27.45 -11.97
CA PRO A 558 -12.51 -27.96 -11.56
C PRO A 558 -13.12 -27.03 -10.52
N VAL A 559 -14.48 -26.94 -10.49
CA VAL A 559 -15.21 -26.24 -9.43
C VAL A 559 -15.05 -27.06 -8.15
N GLU A 560 -14.02 -26.77 -7.38
CA GLU A 560 -13.68 -27.44 -6.13
C GLU A 560 -13.25 -26.45 -5.06
N ILE A 561 -13.33 -26.83 -3.79
CA ILE A 561 -12.92 -25.99 -2.67
C ILE A 561 -11.48 -25.51 -2.86
N GLY A 562 -11.28 -24.19 -2.76
CA GLY A 562 -9.96 -23.54 -2.90
C GLY A 562 -9.54 -23.27 -4.34
N ALA A 563 -10.26 -23.75 -5.37
CA ALA A 563 -10.03 -23.33 -6.75
C ALA A 563 -10.46 -21.86 -6.96
N ILE A 564 -9.79 -21.16 -7.88
CA ILE A 564 -10.03 -19.72 -8.10
C ILE A 564 -11.28 -19.53 -8.97
N LYS A 565 -12.14 -18.60 -8.56
CA LYS A 565 -13.31 -18.20 -9.34
C LYS A 565 -12.91 -17.43 -10.60
N THR A 566 -13.53 -17.74 -11.74
CA THR A 566 -13.41 -16.91 -12.97
C THR A 566 -14.30 -15.67 -12.84
N MET A 567 -14.12 -14.69 -13.74
CA MET A 567 -14.97 -13.48 -13.78
C MET A 567 -16.44 -13.84 -13.99
N ALA A 568 -16.74 -14.89 -14.74
CA ALA A 568 -18.11 -15.36 -14.94
C ALA A 568 -18.73 -15.98 -13.67
N HIS A 569 -17.92 -16.70 -12.86
CA HIS A 569 -18.34 -17.19 -11.55
C HIS A 569 -18.63 -16.04 -10.59
N ILE A 570 -17.73 -15.05 -10.52
CA ILE A 570 -17.90 -13.84 -9.70
C ILE A 570 -19.17 -13.06 -10.13
N ALA A 571 -19.41 -12.94 -11.45
CA ALA A 571 -20.65 -12.33 -11.94
C ALA A 571 -21.90 -13.11 -11.50
N ALA A 572 -21.83 -14.45 -11.54
CA ALA A 572 -22.93 -15.32 -11.11
C ALA A 572 -23.19 -15.25 -9.60
N ASP A 573 -22.19 -14.90 -8.79
CA ASP A 573 -22.34 -14.66 -7.34
C ASP A 573 -23.24 -13.45 -7.03
N ALA A 574 -23.55 -12.62 -8.03
CA ALA A 574 -24.57 -11.57 -7.90
C ALA A 574 -26.01 -12.08 -7.95
N ARG A 575 -26.25 -13.35 -8.32
CA ARG A 575 -27.59 -13.97 -8.29
C ARG A 575 -27.99 -14.30 -6.88
N GLU A 576 -29.30 -14.40 -6.65
CA GLU A 576 -29.88 -14.78 -5.35
C GLU A 576 -30.79 -16.01 -5.50
N PRO A 577 -30.88 -16.85 -4.46
CA PRO A 577 -31.80 -17.96 -4.47
C PRO A 577 -33.24 -17.48 -4.38
N ASP A 578 -34.10 -18.07 -5.21
CA ASP A 578 -35.57 -17.89 -5.20
C ASP A 578 -36.24 -19.26 -5.38
N GLY A 579 -36.58 -19.89 -4.29
CA GLY A 579 -37.01 -21.30 -4.25
C GLY A 579 -35.94 -22.20 -4.86
N ASP A 580 -36.31 -22.94 -5.91
CA ASP A 580 -35.40 -23.85 -6.63
C ASP A 580 -34.56 -23.18 -7.73
N ARG A 581 -34.67 -21.86 -7.89
CA ARG A 581 -33.97 -21.11 -8.94
C ARG A 581 -33.04 -20.06 -8.36
N TRP A 582 -32.01 -19.67 -9.14
CA TRP A 582 -31.20 -18.50 -8.89
C TRP A 582 -31.62 -17.40 -9.86
N ILE A 583 -32.00 -16.25 -9.32
CA ILE A 583 -32.50 -15.09 -10.06
C ILE A 583 -31.50 -13.93 -10.01
N GLY A 584 -31.66 -12.96 -10.89
CA GLY A 584 -30.81 -11.79 -11.00
C GLY A 584 -29.86 -11.86 -12.18
N ARG A 585 -29.35 -10.70 -12.60
CA ARG A 585 -28.40 -10.60 -13.70
C ARG A 585 -26.99 -10.94 -13.21
N PRO A 586 -26.25 -11.84 -13.91
CA PRO A 586 -24.85 -12.11 -13.62
C PRO A 586 -23.98 -10.98 -14.20
N LEU A 587 -23.83 -9.88 -13.45
CA LEU A 587 -23.00 -8.76 -13.80
C LEU A 587 -21.88 -8.59 -12.78
N LEU A 588 -20.80 -7.99 -13.23
CA LEU A 588 -19.70 -7.49 -12.41
C LEU A 588 -19.90 -6.01 -12.10
N ALA A 589 -19.27 -5.55 -11.06
CA ALA A 589 -18.96 -4.14 -10.90
C ALA A 589 -17.46 -3.98 -10.68
N VAL A 590 -16.90 -2.98 -11.37
CA VAL A 590 -15.52 -2.53 -11.23
C VAL A 590 -15.53 -1.31 -10.32
N LEU A 591 -14.83 -1.40 -9.21
CA LEU A 591 -14.63 -0.32 -8.23
C LEU A 591 -13.19 0.19 -8.35
N LYS A 592 -13.03 1.45 -8.70
CA LYS A 592 -11.75 2.16 -8.61
C LYS A 592 -11.83 3.19 -7.51
N ALA A 593 -10.80 3.27 -6.66
CA ALA A 593 -10.74 4.25 -5.58
C ALA A 593 -9.31 4.79 -5.43
N ASP A 594 -9.21 6.02 -4.89
CA ASP A 594 -7.95 6.73 -4.77
C ASP A 594 -8.00 7.70 -3.58
N VAL A 595 -6.87 7.84 -2.88
CA VAL A 595 -6.72 8.75 -1.74
C VAL A 595 -6.74 10.20 -2.23
N ASP A 596 -7.64 11.00 -1.68
CA ASP A 596 -7.79 12.39 -2.08
C ASP A 596 -6.57 13.23 -1.68
N ASN A 597 -6.11 14.09 -2.60
CA ASN A 597 -5.08 15.10 -2.34
C ASN A 597 -3.72 14.55 -1.87
N LEU A 598 -3.33 13.34 -2.28
CA LEU A 598 -2.09 12.70 -1.83
C LEU A 598 -0.85 13.59 -2.00
N GLY A 599 -0.72 14.28 -3.13
CA GLY A 599 0.38 15.23 -3.36
C GLY A 599 0.45 16.34 -2.32
N GLN A 600 -0.69 16.85 -1.84
CA GLN A 600 -0.75 17.85 -0.79
C GLN A 600 -0.46 17.23 0.60
N ILE A 601 -0.90 16.00 0.84
CA ILE A 601 -0.62 15.26 2.08
C ILE A 601 0.88 15.14 2.28
N PHE A 602 1.62 14.65 1.29
CA PHE A 602 3.08 14.53 1.36
C PHE A 602 3.79 15.89 1.31
N GLY A 603 3.28 16.82 0.48
CA GLY A 603 3.86 18.14 0.28
C GLY A 603 3.63 19.12 1.44
N ALA A 604 2.49 19.12 2.10
CA ALA A 604 2.09 20.09 3.09
C ALA A 604 1.50 19.50 4.39
N GLY A 605 0.97 18.29 4.35
CA GLY A 605 0.13 17.72 5.41
C GLY A 605 0.78 17.59 6.79
N LEU A 606 2.11 17.51 6.87
CA LEU A 606 2.86 17.44 8.14
C LEU A 606 3.35 18.83 8.63
N GLY A 607 3.07 19.89 7.91
CA GLY A 607 3.42 21.27 8.30
C GLY A 607 4.91 21.45 8.63
N ALA A 608 5.22 22.16 9.71
CA ALA A 608 6.57 22.41 10.20
C ALA A 608 7.26 21.14 10.79
N ASN A 609 6.51 20.09 11.04
CA ASN A 609 7.06 18.85 11.63
C ASN A 609 7.61 17.85 10.59
N ARG A 610 7.77 18.24 9.32
CA ARG A 610 8.31 17.38 8.29
C ARG A 610 9.74 16.92 8.58
N SER A 611 9.99 15.63 8.36
CA SER A 611 11.32 15.02 8.37
C SER A 611 11.28 13.76 7.50
N ILE A 612 12.45 13.25 7.09
CA ILE A 612 12.53 12.00 6.33
C ILE A 612 11.84 10.86 7.09
N GLY A 613 12.09 10.71 8.39
CA GLY A 613 11.45 9.66 9.20
C GLY A 613 9.92 9.73 9.20
N ARG A 614 9.33 10.96 9.26
CA ARG A 614 7.87 11.13 9.19
C ARG A 614 7.30 10.83 7.80
N LEU A 615 8.01 11.18 6.74
CA LEU A 615 7.59 10.87 5.37
C LEU A 615 7.63 9.35 5.10
N VAL A 616 8.66 8.67 5.60
CA VAL A 616 8.77 7.21 5.55
C VAL A 616 7.61 6.57 6.32
N ALA A 617 7.32 7.04 7.54
CA ALA A 617 6.20 6.55 8.35
C ALA A 617 4.85 6.74 7.66
N LEU A 618 4.62 7.90 7.03
CA LEU A 618 3.39 8.22 6.31
C LEU A 618 3.21 7.32 5.08
N SER A 619 4.28 7.17 4.29
CA SER A 619 4.27 6.30 3.10
C SER A 619 3.98 4.83 3.48
N ARG A 620 4.66 4.31 4.49
CA ARG A 620 4.44 2.95 4.99
C ARG A 620 3.03 2.75 5.54
N ALA A 621 2.51 3.72 6.31
CA ALA A 621 1.17 3.63 6.87
C ALA A 621 0.09 3.55 5.78
N LEU A 622 0.19 4.35 4.72
CA LEU A 622 -0.72 4.29 3.59
C LEU A 622 -0.58 2.97 2.83
N ASP A 623 0.64 2.57 2.49
CA ASP A 623 0.88 1.31 1.79
C ASP A 623 0.34 0.09 2.57
N TRP A 624 0.52 0.04 3.88
CA TRP A 624 0.01 -1.06 4.72
C TRP A 624 -1.52 -1.14 4.77
N TYR A 625 -2.23 -0.02 4.56
CA TYR A 625 -3.68 -0.09 4.38
C TYR A 625 -4.04 -0.90 3.13
N PHE A 626 -3.49 -0.53 1.99
CA PHE A 626 -3.84 -1.16 0.71
C PHE A 626 -3.27 -2.57 0.54
N THR A 627 -2.07 -2.82 1.06
CA THR A 627 -1.40 -4.12 0.89
C THR A 627 -1.67 -5.10 2.03
N GLY A 628 -2.00 -4.63 3.23
CA GLY A 628 -2.21 -5.46 4.42
C GLY A 628 -3.66 -5.48 4.93
N ARG A 629 -4.23 -4.30 5.24
CA ARG A 629 -5.58 -4.20 5.80
C ARG A 629 -6.67 -4.56 4.80
N LEU A 630 -6.62 -4.02 3.59
CA LEU A 630 -7.60 -4.26 2.54
C LEU A 630 -7.74 -5.75 2.18
N PRO A 631 -6.67 -6.51 1.89
CA PRO A 631 -6.79 -7.94 1.62
C PRO A 631 -7.45 -8.72 2.74
N HIS A 632 -7.18 -8.36 4.00
CA HIS A 632 -7.84 -8.96 5.16
C HIS A 632 -9.33 -8.64 5.21
N LEU A 633 -9.73 -7.39 4.95
CA LEU A 633 -11.13 -6.98 4.85
C LEU A 633 -11.86 -7.77 3.77
N LEU A 634 -11.26 -7.92 2.58
CA LEU A 634 -11.83 -8.70 1.48
C LEU A 634 -11.97 -10.17 1.87
N ALA A 635 -10.91 -10.80 2.37
CA ALA A 635 -10.93 -12.22 2.75
C ALA A 635 -11.97 -12.54 3.83
N THR A 636 -12.20 -11.65 4.79
CA THR A 636 -13.09 -11.90 5.93
C THR A 636 -14.54 -11.50 5.69
N ARG A 637 -14.80 -10.48 4.88
CA ARG A 637 -16.14 -9.89 4.74
C ARG A 637 -16.67 -9.85 3.30
N TRP A 638 -15.78 -9.83 2.30
CA TRP A 638 -16.12 -9.70 0.88
C TRP A 638 -15.37 -10.73 0.03
N PRO A 639 -15.50 -12.03 0.35
CA PRO A 639 -14.67 -13.09 -0.23
C PRO A 639 -14.85 -13.28 -1.73
N ASP A 640 -15.92 -12.75 -2.33
CA ASP A 640 -16.20 -12.84 -3.77
C ASP A 640 -15.58 -11.67 -4.56
N THR A 641 -14.76 -10.80 -3.92
CA THR A 641 -14.15 -9.64 -4.56
C THR A 641 -12.72 -9.94 -5.00
N TYR A 642 -12.45 -9.72 -6.27
CA TYR A 642 -11.13 -9.90 -6.89
C TYR A 642 -10.32 -8.60 -6.82
N THR A 643 -9.09 -8.68 -6.30
CA THR A 643 -8.15 -7.56 -6.35
C THR A 643 -7.39 -7.58 -7.67
N VAL A 644 -7.65 -6.58 -8.52
CA VAL A 644 -6.86 -6.38 -9.73
C VAL A 644 -5.52 -5.77 -9.34
N TYR A 645 -5.55 -4.65 -8.65
CA TYR A 645 -4.39 -4.07 -7.96
C TYR A 645 -4.83 -3.27 -6.73
N ALA A 646 -3.93 -3.14 -5.78
CA ALA A 646 -4.02 -2.20 -4.68
C ALA A 646 -2.61 -1.90 -4.17
N GLY A 647 -2.29 -0.65 -3.92
CA GLY A 647 -0.99 -0.22 -3.39
C GLY A 647 -0.72 1.25 -3.61
N GLY A 648 0.06 1.83 -2.73
CA GLY A 648 0.32 3.26 -2.74
C GLY A 648 -0.87 4.06 -2.27
N ASP A 649 -1.71 4.52 -3.18
CA ASP A 649 -2.85 5.39 -2.92
C ASP A 649 -4.13 4.97 -3.66
N ASP A 650 -4.02 4.04 -4.61
CA ASP A 650 -5.12 3.64 -5.45
C ASP A 650 -5.39 2.13 -5.42
N LEU A 651 -6.57 1.75 -5.83
CA LEU A 651 -6.99 0.36 -5.97
C LEU A 651 -7.98 0.17 -7.12
N LEU A 652 -8.02 -1.05 -7.63
CA LEU A 652 -9.05 -1.52 -8.54
C LEU A 652 -9.51 -2.91 -8.13
N LEU A 653 -10.79 -3.02 -7.82
CA LEU A 653 -11.45 -4.25 -7.39
C LEU A 653 -12.55 -4.63 -8.38
N ILE A 654 -12.79 -5.93 -8.53
CA ILE A 654 -13.90 -6.47 -9.33
C ILE A 654 -14.68 -7.44 -8.46
N GLY A 655 -16.00 -7.31 -8.45
CA GLY A 655 -16.86 -8.20 -7.66
C GLY A 655 -18.28 -8.28 -8.18
N PRO A 656 -19.15 -9.07 -7.49
CA PRO A 656 -20.57 -9.15 -7.83
C PRO A 656 -21.22 -7.78 -7.72
N TRP A 657 -21.88 -7.33 -8.79
CA TRP A 657 -22.39 -5.95 -8.88
C TRP A 657 -23.26 -5.51 -7.68
N ARG A 658 -24.00 -6.41 -7.07
CA ARG A 658 -24.87 -6.11 -5.91
C ARG A 658 -24.10 -5.86 -4.62
N GLN A 659 -22.91 -6.44 -4.49
CA GLN A 659 -22.08 -6.32 -3.29
C GLN A 659 -21.21 -5.05 -3.34
N MET A 660 -20.78 -4.62 -4.53
CA MET A 660 -19.76 -3.60 -4.69
C MET A 660 -20.13 -2.21 -4.16
N PRO A 661 -21.38 -1.71 -4.25
CA PRO A 661 -21.76 -0.44 -3.61
C PRO A 661 -21.68 -0.52 -2.07
N LYS A 662 -22.03 -1.67 -1.47
CA LYS A 662 -21.92 -1.89 -0.01
C LYS A 662 -20.45 -1.99 0.40
N LEU A 663 -19.62 -2.71 -0.37
CA LEU A 663 -18.17 -2.76 -0.17
C LEU A 663 -17.55 -1.37 -0.26
N ALA A 664 -17.93 -0.53 -1.23
CA ALA A 664 -17.41 0.82 -1.38
C ALA A 664 -17.66 1.68 -0.12
N GLY A 665 -18.88 1.62 0.43
CA GLY A 665 -19.22 2.30 1.69
C GLY A 665 -18.41 1.78 2.87
N GLU A 666 -18.23 0.47 2.97
CA GLU A 666 -17.42 -0.13 4.03
C GLU A 666 -15.94 0.20 3.89
N LEU A 667 -15.40 0.17 2.67
CA LEU A 667 -14.02 0.55 2.36
C LEU A 667 -13.75 1.98 2.82
N ARG A 668 -14.64 2.94 2.48
CA ARG A 668 -14.50 4.33 2.94
C ARG A 668 -14.55 4.44 4.46
N ALA A 669 -15.46 3.71 5.10
CA ALA A 669 -15.57 3.69 6.56
C ALA A 669 -14.36 3.03 7.24
N ASP A 670 -13.83 1.94 6.69
CA ASP A 670 -12.64 1.25 7.22
C ASP A 670 -11.38 2.11 7.04
N PHE A 671 -11.20 2.75 5.87
CA PHE A 671 -10.13 3.72 5.63
C PHE A 671 -10.23 4.89 6.60
N GLY A 672 -11.43 5.43 6.82
CA GLY A 672 -11.66 6.49 7.81
C GLY A 672 -11.23 6.05 9.22
N ARG A 673 -11.65 4.86 9.68
CA ARG A 673 -11.21 4.31 10.98
C ARG A 673 -9.70 4.14 11.07
N TYR A 674 -9.09 3.61 10.01
CA TYR A 674 -7.63 3.43 9.92
C TYR A 674 -6.89 4.77 10.03
N CYS A 675 -7.39 5.80 9.37
CA CYS A 675 -6.86 7.17 9.43
C CYS A 675 -7.30 7.95 10.67
N GLY A 676 -8.00 7.32 11.62
CA GLY A 676 -8.50 7.98 12.84
C GLY A 676 -9.62 8.96 12.59
N ASN A 677 -10.38 8.79 11.53
CA ASN A 677 -11.41 9.71 11.04
C ASN A 677 -10.87 11.14 10.77
N ASN A 678 -9.60 11.23 10.38
CA ASN A 678 -8.97 12.49 10.02
C ASN A 678 -9.63 13.09 8.76
N PRO A 679 -10.23 14.27 8.82
CA PRO A 679 -10.93 14.86 7.68
C PRO A 679 -10.00 15.26 6.52
N SER A 680 -8.69 15.34 6.75
CA SER A 680 -7.68 15.58 5.71
C SER A 680 -7.31 14.32 4.92
N LEU A 681 -7.76 13.14 5.37
CA LEU A 681 -7.46 11.84 4.75
C LEU A 681 -8.78 11.20 4.30
N THR A 682 -9.15 11.46 3.06
CA THR A 682 -10.38 10.98 2.45
C THR A 682 -10.11 10.12 1.24
N LEU A 683 -11.13 9.40 0.79
CA LEU A 683 -11.07 8.49 -0.34
C LEU A 683 -12.24 8.78 -1.27
N SER A 684 -11.97 9.03 -2.54
CA SER A 684 -13.00 9.06 -3.58
C SER A 684 -13.01 7.75 -4.37
N ALA A 685 -14.17 7.36 -4.89
CA ALA A 685 -14.30 6.14 -5.68
C ALA A 685 -15.26 6.30 -6.86
N GLY A 686 -15.11 5.39 -7.84
CA GLY A 686 -16.00 5.25 -8.97
C GLY A 686 -16.41 3.79 -9.18
N ILE A 687 -17.69 3.53 -9.46
CA ILE A 687 -18.21 2.19 -9.75
C ILE A 687 -18.81 2.17 -11.16
N ALA A 688 -18.38 1.18 -11.96
CA ALA A 688 -18.97 0.85 -13.24
C ALA A 688 -19.57 -0.56 -13.21
N PHE A 689 -20.82 -0.72 -13.65
CA PHE A 689 -21.47 -2.02 -13.81
C PHE A 689 -21.25 -2.54 -15.22
N VAL A 690 -20.74 -3.77 -15.32
CA VAL A 690 -20.27 -4.33 -16.60
C VAL A 690 -20.68 -5.79 -16.75
N SER A 691 -20.74 -6.27 -17.99
CA SER A 691 -20.87 -7.69 -18.26
C SER A 691 -19.53 -8.40 -18.02
N ALA A 692 -19.56 -9.66 -17.57
CA ALA A 692 -18.34 -10.47 -17.47
C ALA A 692 -17.61 -10.67 -18.81
N ARG A 693 -18.25 -10.34 -19.93
CA ARG A 693 -17.67 -10.41 -21.28
C ARG A 693 -17.15 -9.07 -21.80
N GLU A 694 -17.31 -8.00 -21.04
CA GLU A 694 -16.84 -6.70 -21.45
C GLU A 694 -15.32 -6.63 -21.32
N PRO A 695 -14.60 -6.09 -22.32
CA PRO A 695 -13.16 -5.92 -22.25
C PRO A 695 -12.77 -5.11 -21.00
N LEU A 696 -11.79 -5.63 -20.24
CA LEU A 696 -11.43 -5.08 -18.94
C LEU A 696 -10.95 -3.62 -19.02
N ASN A 697 -10.29 -3.23 -20.11
CA ASN A 697 -9.88 -1.84 -20.34
C ASN A 697 -11.08 -0.89 -20.34
N ARG A 698 -12.16 -1.23 -21.06
CA ARG A 698 -13.38 -0.40 -21.10
C ARG A 698 -14.05 -0.32 -19.73
N SER A 699 -14.04 -1.44 -19.01
CA SER A 699 -14.60 -1.53 -17.68
C SER A 699 -13.81 -0.65 -16.68
N ALA A 700 -12.48 -0.65 -16.78
CA ALA A 700 -11.59 0.18 -15.97
C ALA A 700 -11.74 1.67 -16.32
N ASP A 701 -11.81 2.01 -17.63
CA ASP A 701 -12.02 3.39 -18.10
C ASP A 701 -13.36 3.96 -17.60
N ALA A 702 -14.41 3.13 -17.59
CA ALA A 702 -15.72 3.53 -17.09
C ALA A 702 -15.70 3.79 -15.57
N ALA A 703 -14.97 2.96 -14.80
CA ALA A 703 -14.79 3.18 -13.36
C ALA A 703 -13.91 4.41 -13.08
N GLU A 704 -12.87 4.64 -13.92
CA GLU A 704 -12.05 5.85 -13.86
C GLU A 704 -12.88 7.12 -14.09
N ALA A 705 -13.68 7.13 -15.15
CA ALA A 705 -14.54 8.29 -15.45
C ALA A 705 -15.51 8.60 -14.29
N ALA A 706 -16.04 7.56 -13.63
CA ALA A 706 -16.88 7.73 -12.44
C ALA A 706 -16.06 8.27 -11.24
N LEU A 707 -14.83 7.81 -11.04
CA LEU A 707 -13.92 8.31 -10.00
C LEU A 707 -13.55 9.79 -10.24
N GLU A 708 -13.21 10.15 -11.48
CA GLU A 708 -12.89 11.53 -11.83
C GLU A 708 -14.08 12.47 -11.62
N ALA A 709 -15.30 12.02 -11.92
CA ALA A 709 -16.51 12.77 -11.59
C ALA A 709 -16.63 13.00 -10.06
N ALA A 710 -16.36 11.97 -9.25
CA ALA A 710 -16.36 12.09 -7.79
C ALA A 710 -15.28 13.07 -7.28
N LYS A 711 -14.07 13.02 -7.83
CA LYS A 711 -12.96 13.94 -7.52
C LYS A 711 -13.23 15.38 -7.97
N GLY A 712 -14.08 15.57 -8.98
CA GLY A 712 -14.54 16.88 -9.44
C GLY A 712 -15.48 17.61 -8.47
N ARG A 713 -16.04 16.91 -7.49
CA ARG A 713 -16.87 17.51 -6.44
C ARG A 713 -16.03 18.39 -5.51
N PRO A 714 -16.51 19.62 -5.12
CA PRO A 714 -15.85 20.41 -4.09
C PRO A 714 -15.69 19.61 -2.78
N GLY A 715 -14.45 19.51 -2.30
CA GLY A 715 -14.11 18.72 -1.10
C GLY A 715 -13.89 17.22 -1.38
N LYS A 716 -14.13 16.76 -2.63
CA LYS A 716 -13.96 15.34 -3.01
C LYS A 716 -14.76 14.42 -2.06
N ASP A 717 -14.15 13.35 -1.51
CA ASP A 717 -14.76 12.43 -0.53
C ASP A 717 -16.16 11.95 -0.97
N ALA A 718 -16.22 11.34 -2.16
CA ALA A 718 -17.46 10.99 -2.84
C ALA A 718 -17.36 9.70 -3.65
N LEU A 719 -18.52 9.18 -4.02
CA LEU A 719 -18.68 8.01 -4.90
C LEU A 719 -19.34 8.42 -6.21
N GLY A 720 -18.68 8.14 -7.34
CA GLY A 720 -19.29 8.19 -8.67
C GLY A 720 -19.94 6.84 -9.00
N ILE A 721 -21.21 6.83 -9.31
CA ILE A 721 -21.98 5.62 -9.63
C ILE A 721 -23.16 5.94 -10.55
N LEU A 722 -23.34 5.17 -11.62
CA LEU A 722 -24.48 5.34 -12.56
C LEU A 722 -24.60 6.74 -13.16
N GLY A 723 -23.49 7.47 -13.32
CA GLY A 723 -23.47 8.85 -13.82
C GLY A 723 -23.73 9.92 -12.74
N GLU A 724 -23.96 9.54 -11.51
CA GLU A 724 -24.21 10.43 -10.38
C GLU A 724 -23.01 10.47 -9.42
N VAL A 725 -22.88 11.58 -8.67
CA VAL A 725 -21.87 11.73 -7.63
C VAL A 725 -22.54 11.83 -6.27
N LEU A 726 -22.30 10.84 -5.42
CA LEU A 726 -22.93 10.70 -4.12
C LEU A 726 -21.92 10.96 -2.99
N PRO A 727 -22.26 11.78 -1.98
CA PRO A 727 -21.49 11.84 -0.74
C PRO A 727 -21.58 10.51 0.01
N TRP A 728 -20.51 10.14 0.72
CA TRP A 728 -20.46 8.84 1.41
C TRP A 728 -21.45 8.67 2.56
N THR A 729 -21.69 9.74 3.34
CA THR A 729 -22.35 9.65 4.65
C THR A 729 -23.66 10.43 4.75
N ASP A 730 -24.06 11.13 3.70
CA ASP A 730 -25.31 11.91 3.72
C ASP A 730 -26.51 10.96 3.74
N PRO A 731 -27.33 10.96 4.82
CA PRO A 731 -28.47 10.05 4.96
C PRO A 731 -29.64 10.37 4.02
N ALA A 732 -29.63 11.55 3.40
CA ALA A 732 -30.72 11.98 2.53
C ALA A 732 -30.40 11.92 1.04
N ARG A 733 -29.08 11.89 0.68
CA ARG A 733 -28.65 11.99 -0.73
C ARG A 733 -27.39 11.18 -1.03
N GLY A 734 -26.83 10.53 -0.02
CA GLY A 734 -25.59 9.80 -0.14
C GLY A 734 -25.78 8.32 -0.43
N LEU A 735 -24.70 7.60 -0.35
CA LEU A 735 -24.71 6.14 -0.53
C LEU A 735 -25.64 5.40 0.46
N PRO A 736 -25.75 5.78 1.75
CA PRO A 736 -26.68 5.13 2.67
C PRO A 736 -28.15 5.24 2.19
N TRP A 737 -28.55 6.40 1.71
CA TRP A 737 -29.87 6.63 1.15
C TRP A 737 -30.10 5.74 -0.09
N LEU A 738 -29.14 5.69 -1.01
CA LEU A 738 -29.26 4.86 -2.22
C LEU A 738 -29.43 3.38 -1.86
N LEU A 739 -28.64 2.87 -0.93
CA LEU A 739 -28.71 1.48 -0.48
C LEU A 739 -30.03 1.16 0.21
N GLU A 740 -30.47 2.02 1.13
CA GLU A 740 -31.77 1.87 1.81
C GLU A 740 -32.93 1.85 0.83
N LYS A 741 -32.99 2.81 -0.11
CA LYS A 741 -34.07 2.87 -1.09
C LYS A 741 -34.04 1.73 -2.11
N SER A 742 -32.82 1.29 -2.48
CA SER A 742 -32.65 0.11 -3.31
C SER A 742 -33.16 -1.18 -2.63
N ASP A 743 -32.74 -1.40 -1.38
CA ASP A 743 -33.18 -2.57 -0.60
C ASP A 743 -34.70 -2.52 -0.35
N TRP A 744 -35.27 -1.34 -0.03
CA TRP A 744 -36.70 -1.14 0.12
C TRP A 744 -37.49 -1.46 -1.17
N LEU A 745 -37.06 -0.96 -2.33
CA LEU A 745 -37.74 -1.21 -3.60
C LEU A 745 -37.62 -2.69 -4.01
N CYS A 746 -36.46 -3.30 -3.81
CA CYS A 746 -36.26 -4.73 -4.07
C CYS A 746 -37.18 -5.60 -3.23
N ALA A 747 -37.39 -5.28 -1.94
CA ALA A 747 -38.31 -5.99 -1.06
C ALA A 747 -39.76 -5.93 -1.60
N ARG A 748 -40.23 -4.74 -2.01
CA ARG A 748 -41.58 -4.56 -2.58
C ARG A 748 -41.77 -5.33 -3.89
N LEU A 749 -40.73 -5.41 -4.72
CA LEU A 749 -40.79 -6.19 -5.97
C LEU A 749 -40.84 -7.70 -5.70
N ARG A 750 -40.19 -8.20 -4.65
CA ARG A 750 -40.23 -9.61 -4.26
C ARG A 750 -41.53 -10.05 -3.64
N GLU A 751 -42.14 -9.17 -2.85
CA GLU A 751 -43.42 -9.43 -2.20
C GLU A 751 -44.62 -9.23 -3.15
N ASP A 752 -44.35 -8.98 -4.45
CA ASP A 752 -45.32 -8.65 -5.51
C ASP A 752 -46.25 -7.44 -5.19
N GLU A 753 -45.81 -6.64 -4.19
CA GLU A 753 -46.53 -5.41 -3.85
C GLU A 753 -46.28 -4.30 -4.88
N THR A 754 -45.20 -4.41 -5.63
CA THR A 754 -44.83 -3.51 -6.73
C THR A 754 -44.38 -4.32 -7.95
N LYS A 755 -44.93 -4.03 -9.12
CA LYS A 755 -44.52 -4.71 -10.36
C LYS A 755 -43.30 -4.03 -10.99
N THR A 756 -42.44 -4.79 -11.66
CA THR A 756 -41.30 -4.27 -12.41
C THR A 756 -41.69 -3.13 -13.38
N ALA A 757 -42.87 -3.24 -14.02
CA ALA A 757 -43.40 -2.20 -14.90
C ALA A 757 -43.64 -0.86 -14.17
N PHE A 758 -43.92 -0.89 -12.87
CA PHE A 758 -44.01 0.32 -12.05
C PHE A 758 -42.66 1.00 -11.88
N ALA A 759 -41.60 0.26 -11.61
CA ALA A 759 -40.24 0.81 -11.49
C ALA A 759 -39.79 1.48 -12.80
N TYR A 760 -40.03 0.82 -13.95
CA TYR A 760 -39.76 1.44 -15.27
C TYR A 760 -40.60 2.70 -15.51
N LYS A 761 -41.82 2.73 -15.00
CA LYS A 761 -42.67 3.93 -15.11
C LYS A 761 -42.16 5.09 -14.28
N LEU A 762 -41.58 4.83 -13.09
CA LEU A 762 -40.90 5.86 -12.30
C LEU A 762 -39.73 6.46 -13.07
N LEU A 763 -38.90 5.65 -13.75
CA LEU A 763 -37.82 6.15 -14.60
C LEU A 763 -38.33 7.11 -15.67
N SER A 764 -39.46 6.79 -16.32
CA SER A 764 -40.04 7.69 -17.33
C SER A 764 -40.51 9.04 -16.73
N PHE A 765 -40.93 9.07 -15.49
CA PHE A 765 -41.26 10.33 -14.80
C PHE A 765 -40.00 11.10 -14.38
N LEU A 766 -38.92 10.43 -13.98
CA LEU A 766 -37.63 11.06 -13.71
C LEU A 766 -37.06 11.73 -14.96
N GLU A 767 -37.12 11.08 -16.13
CA GLU A 767 -36.73 11.68 -17.40
C GLU A 767 -37.53 12.95 -17.73
N LEU A 768 -38.85 12.91 -17.55
CA LEU A 768 -39.68 14.09 -17.75
C LEU A 768 -39.37 15.19 -16.72
N LYS A 769 -39.14 14.82 -15.46
CA LYS A 769 -38.71 15.75 -14.42
C LYS A 769 -37.41 16.43 -14.77
N ALA A 770 -36.38 15.66 -15.18
CA ALA A 770 -35.09 16.19 -15.60
C ALA A 770 -35.21 17.18 -16.74
N ARG A 771 -36.04 16.87 -17.76
CA ARG A 771 -36.33 17.80 -18.87
C ARG A 771 -37.07 19.07 -18.43
N ALA A 772 -38.01 18.92 -17.49
CA ALA A 772 -38.75 20.07 -16.97
C ALA A 772 -37.93 21.04 -16.11
N GLU A 773 -36.91 20.48 -15.40
CA GLU A 773 -36.05 21.15 -14.47
C GLU A 773 -34.65 21.47 -15.03
N ASP A 774 -34.44 21.26 -16.36
CA ASP A 774 -33.16 21.56 -17.02
C ASP A 774 -32.80 23.05 -16.83
N PRO A 775 -31.64 23.37 -16.24
CA PRO A 775 -31.29 24.76 -15.94
C PRO A 775 -30.96 25.60 -17.17
N VAL A 776 -30.62 24.95 -18.30
CA VAL A 776 -30.21 25.62 -19.55
C VAL A 776 -31.37 25.72 -20.51
N LYS A 777 -32.18 24.66 -20.65
CA LYS A 777 -33.26 24.56 -21.61
C LYS A 777 -34.45 23.81 -20.99
N PRO A 778 -35.19 24.44 -20.05
CA PRO A 778 -36.33 23.78 -19.43
C PRO A 778 -37.42 23.51 -20.48
N ASP A 779 -37.99 22.26 -20.44
CA ASP A 779 -39.14 21.88 -21.27
C ASP A 779 -40.44 22.10 -20.49
N PRO A 780 -41.21 23.16 -20.76
CA PRO A 780 -42.49 23.43 -20.06
C PRO A 780 -43.52 22.31 -20.19
N TRP A 781 -43.52 21.59 -21.31
CA TRP A 781 -44.43 20.47 -21.54
C TRP A 781 -44.09 19.26 -20.69
N ALA A 782 -42.83 19.09 -20.35
CA ALA A 782 -42.40 18.02 -19.45
C ALA A 782 -42.93 18.21 -18.02
N ALA A 783 -43.27 19.44 -17.59
CA ALA A 783 -43.83 19.74 -16.26
C ALA A 783 -45.14 18.96 -15.97
N ILE A 784 -45.84 18.44 -16.98
CA ILE A 784 -47.02 17.58 -16.82
C ILE A 784 -46.69 16.30 -16.05
N TRP A 785 -45.39 15.96 -15.89
CA TRP A 785 -44.98 14.77 -15.16
C TRP A 785 -45.55 14.67 -13.75
N ARG A 786 -45.70 15.79 -13.05
CA ARG A 786 -46.25 15.83 -11.68
C ARG A 786 -47.68 15.32 -11.62
N ALA A 787 -48.55 15.84 -12.50
CA ALA A 787 -49.95 15.44 -12.58
C ALA A 787 -50.07 13.95 -12.97
N ARG A 788 -49.25 13.52 -13.97
CA ARG A 788 -49.21 12.13 -14.42
C ARG A 788 -48.74 11.17 -13.35
N TYR A 789 -47.70 11.58 -12.63
CA TYR A 789 -47.15 10.82 -11.53
C TYR A 789 -48.13 10.71 -10.36
N GLY A 790 -48.77 11.79 -9.92
CA GLY A 790 -49.79 11.75 -8.87
C GLY A 790 -50.97 10.89 -9.25
N TYR A 791 -51.47 10.98 -10.51
CA TYR A 791 -52.53 10.13 -11.03
C TYR A 791 -52.07 8.65 -11.04
N PHE A 792 -50.85 8.39 -11.47
CA PHE A 792 -50.29 7.04 -11.53
C PHE A 792 -50.21 6.40 -10.12
N LEU A 793 -49.74 7.14 -9.11
CA LEU A 793 -49.71 6.70 -7.72
C LEU A 793 -51.12 6.39 -7.18
N ALA A 794 -52.04 7.32 -7.38
CA ALA A 794 -53.42 7.19 -6.91
C ALA A 794 -54.14 5.98 -7.54
N ARG A 795 -53.82 5.67 -8.78
CA ARG A 795 -54.37 4.50 -9.47
C ARG A 795 -53.73 3.18 -9.04
N THR A 796 -52.43 3.18 -8.79
CA THR A 796 -51.68 1.97 -8.45
C THR A 796 -51.83 1.63 -6.96
N TYR A 797 -51.82 2.62 -6.12
CA TYR A 797 -51.91 2.52 -4.65
C TYR A 797 -53.06 3.44 -4.15
N PRO A 798 -54.29 3.09 -4.40
CA PRO A 798 -55.44 3.94 -3.99
C PRO A 798 -55.53 4.01 -2.46
N PRO A 799 -55.82 5.19 -1.90
CA PRO A 799 -56.02 5.31 -0.48
C PRO A 799 -57.17 4.39 0.01
N SER A 800 -56.98 3.76 1.15
CA SER A 800 -57.99 2.95 1.84
C SER A 800 -59.22 3.82 2.24
N PRO A 801 -60.38 3.26 2.51
CA PRO A 801 -61.55 4.00 2.97
C PRO A 801 -61.27 4.90 4.17
N ALA A 802 -60.53 4.36 5.17
CA ALA A 802 -60.13 5.12 6.38
C ALA A 802 -59.16 6.28 6.06
N GLU A 803 -58.20 6.12 5.14
CA GLU A 803 -57.30 7.14 4.71
C GLU A 803 -58.02 8.24 3.93
N ARG A 804 -59.03 7.87 3.10
CA ARG A 804 -59.87 8.82 2.38
C ARG A 804 -60.71 9.66 3.34
N GLU A 805 -61.34 9.02 4.33
CA GLU A 805 -62.12 9.68 5.38
C GLU A 805 -61.25 10.63 6.20
N ALA A 806 -60.06 10.20 6.58
CA ALA A 806 -59.07 11.01 7.28
C ALA A 806 -58.34 12.02 6.41
N ARG A 807 -58.56 12.08 5.09
CA ARG A 807 -57.82 12.84 4.09
C ARG A 807 -56.29 12.63 4.14
N ARG A 808 -55.89 11.39 4.43
CA ARG A 808 -54.50 10.98 4.49
C ARG A 808 -54.09 10.27 3.19
N GLN A 809 -52.85 10.46 2.81
CA GLN A 809 -52.22 9.69 1.72
C GLN A 809 -51.72 8.36 2.25
N PRO A 810 -51.72 7.30 1.42
CA PRO A 810 -51.10 6.01 1.79
C PRO A 810 -49.60 6.23 2.16
N ALA A 811 -49.13 5.54 3.22
CA ALA A 811 -47.75 5.69 3.68
C ALA A 811 -46.70 5.38 2.60
N ILE A 812 -47.01 4.42 1.72
CA ILE A 812 -46.14 4.06 0.59
C ILE A 812 -45.88 5.23 -0.40
N TRP A 813 -46.79 6.21 -0.47
CA TRP A 813 -46.60 7.35 -1.34
C TRP A 813 -45.40 8.22 -0.90
N SER A 814 -45.16 8.37 0.40
CA SER A 814 -44.04 9.15 0.93
C SER A 814 -42.72 8.57 0.46
N GLU A 815 -42.63 7.25 0.38
CA GLU A 815 -41.40 6.58 -0.10
C GLU A 815 -41.18 6.79 -1.59
N PHE A 816 -42.24 6.67 -2.39
CA PHE A 816 -42.14 6.96 -3.82
C PHE A 816 -41.88 8.45 -4.08
N HIS A 817 -42.43 9.35 -3.27
CA HIS A 817 -42.11 10.78 -3.33
C HIS A 817 -40.63 11.03 -3.05
N ALA A 818 -40.03 10.37 -2.05
CA ALA A 818 -38.61 10.43 -1.76
C ALA A 818 -37.76 9.95 -2.95
N LEU A 819 -38.16 8.84 -3.63
CA LEU A 819 -37.48 8.37 -4.85
C LEU A 819 -37.56 9.38 -5.99
N MET A 820 -38.60 10.19 -6.05
CA MET A 820 -38.78 11.25 -7.04
C MET A 820 -38.16 12.60 -6.61
N GLY A 821 -37.48 12.64 -5.45
CA GLY A 821 -36.91 13.88 -4.88
C GLY A 821 -37.97 14.89 -4.51
N LEU A 822 -39.12 14.43 -3.99
CA LEU A 822 -40.23 15.24 -3.49
C LEU A 822 -40.32 15.09 -1.97
N ASP A 823 -40.98 16.06 -1.30
CA ASP A 823 -41.31 15.92 0.11
C ASP A 823 -42.42 14.88 0.35
N ALA A 824 -42.70 14.51 1.59
CA ALA A 824 -43.73 13.53 1.95
C ALA A 824 -45.12 13.87 1.43
N LYS A 825 -45.40 15.12 1.03
CA LYS A 825 -46.67 15.59 0.45
C LYS A 825 -46.62 15.68 -1.08
N GLY A 826 -45.50 15.30 -1.70
CA GLY A 826 -45.32 15.35 -3.15
C GLY A 826 -45.00 16.76 -3.69
N ALA A 827 -44.59 17.69 -2.82
CA ALA A 827 -44.07 19.00 -3.20
C ALA A 827 -42.56 18.99 -3.39
N PRO A 828 -41.97 19.83 -4.25
CA PRO A 828 -40.52 19.99 -4.31
C PRO A 828 -39.99 20.54 -2.99
N PRO A 829 -38.81 20.13 -2.52
CA PRO A 829 -38.19 20.69 -1.33
C PRO A 829 -37.95 22.18 -1.54
N PRO A 830 -37.96 23.01 -0.47
CA PRO A 830 -37.67 24.45 -0.59
C PRO A 830 -36.34 24.67 -1.27
N SER A 831 -36.29 25.68 -2.15
CA SER A 831 -35.29 25.96 -3.19
C SER A 831 -33.81 26.08 -2.76
N LYS A 832 -33.47 25.85 -1.50
CA LYS A 832 -32.07 25.75 -1.02
C LYS A 832 -31.50 24.32 -1.03
N LEU A 833 -32.26 23.34 -1.47
CA LEU A 833 -31.89 21.91 -1.46
C LEU A 833 -32.14 21.18 -2.80
N ALA A 834 -32.54 21.93 -3.83
CA ALA A 834 -32.66 21.39 -5.18
C ALA A 834 -31.34 21.58 -5.93
N ILE A 835 -30.39 20.70 -5.68
CA ILE A 835 -29.31 20.33 -6.63
C ILE A 835 -28.92 18.91 -6.31
#